data_785a2fab1166e4988c286fc436e9e2bf
#
_entry.id   785a2fab1166e4988c286fc436e9e2bf
#
_cell.length_a   1.000
_cell.length_b   1.000
_cell.length_c   1.000
_cell.angle_alpha   90.00
_cell.angle_beta   90.00
_cell.angle_gamma   90.00
#
_symmetry.space_group_name_H-M   'P 1'
#
loop_
_entity.id
_entity.type
_entity.pdbx_description
1 polymer ?
#
loop_
_entity_poly.entity_id
_entity_poly.type
_entity_poly.pdbx_seq_one_letter_code
_entity_poly.pdbx_strand_id
1 'polypeptide(L)'
;DSILWRPGLWLLVLLSIIAAAICFSNFSVKGLRRPVIAAVIVFAPALILNFLQPVLERLIVKPDELRVERPFLERNIAMTRRAYKLDSVDVKPFGGKGTLTMTSIQQDAPTIKNIRLWDPRPLLATYRQLQEIRLYYDFKDVDIDRYNILNDYTEVLLSAREMNIAQLPDNAQTWVNQRLKFTHGAGIAMSPVNEKDSEGLPIFYVKDIPASSNVGLKIDQPGIYFGEEPDNYCVVDTATPEFDYPSGTANVFSYYKGSGGVPIAGFWRRLLFSFMFRDINLLVTRTIVDKSKIMLRRNIVNRISYIAPFLHLDRDPYPVLHDGHIVWIVDGYTVSDHFPYSQRNGDGINYIRNSVKVVVDAYSGKTDFYVSDPDDPIVKTWERIFPDLFKPLDTMPPDLHAHIRYPEDLFLIQADIYSTYHMTDPQVFYNREDLWGFPRENFDEQTVPMQPYYVIMRLPGESHAEYILMLPMVPQGRDNMISWLAARCDGTDYGHLFEYSFSKDKLFYGPYQIQARINQNPDISRQMSLWNQMGSKVVLGNLLVIPIQDSLLYVEPLYIRAENGQLPELQRVIASYSDRVVMGETLDSTLHALFGPGAISVAPPTVSTVGAAPPPPAAAPRVSAPAIPASMNEASSDYSRALDALKAGDWAGFGVQMDRLGRDLGQQAPAANRYPNH
;
A
#
# COMPACT_ATOMS: atom_id res chain seq x y z
N ASP A 1 20.15 -4.46 32.41
CA ASP A 1 19.62 -5.84 32.59
C ASP A 1 20.75 -6.90 32.66
N SER A 2 21.72 -6.91 31.74
CA SER A 2 22.73 -7.97 31.66
C SER A 2 23.73 -7.97 32.82
N ILE A 3 24.02 -6.79 33.39
CA ILE A 3 25.00 -6.64 34.45
C ILE A 3 24.46 -7.03 35.83
N LEU A 4 23.18 -6.73 36.10
CA LEU A 4 22.58 -6.93 37.41
C LEU A 4 21.53 -8.07 37.41
N TRP A 5 20.58 -8.09 36.46
CA TRP A 5 19.47 -9.02 36.49
C TRP A 5 19.89 -10.48 36.23
N ARG A 6 20.74 -10.77 35.26
CA ARG A 6 21.21 -12.15 35.02
C ARG A 6 21.94 -12.75 36.19
N PRO A 7 23.01 -12.11 36.75
CA PRO A 7 23.66 -12.63 37.94
C PRO A 7 22.76 -12.67 39.15
N GLY A 8 21.88 -11.62 39.32
CA GLY A 8 20.95 -11.53 40.43
C GLY A 8 19.87 -12.63 40.40
N LEU A 9 19.34 -12.96 39.20
CA LEU A 9 18.40 -14.07 39.05
C LEU A 9 19.03 -15.41 39.34
N TRP A 10 20.27 -15.66 38.88
CA TRP A 10 20.99 -16.88 39.25
C TRP A 10 21.24 -16.98 40.74
N LEU A 11 21.59 -15.85 41.41
CA LEU A 11 21.71 -15.80 42.86
C LEU A 11 20.35 -16.11 43.54
N LEU A 12 19.24 -15.54 43.05
CA LEU A 12 17.92 -15.83 43.59
C LEU A 12 17.50 -17.30 43.40
N VAL A 13 17.85 -17.91 42.26
CA VAL A 13 17.63 -19.36 42.03
C VAL A 13 18.44 -20.18 43.09
N LEU A 14 19.68 -19.88 43.28
CA LEU A 14 20.53 -20.56 44.29
C LEU A 14 19.94 -20.39 45.68
N LEU A 15 19.57 -19.16 46.05
CA LEU A 15 18.96 -18.85 47.36
C LEU A 15 17.61 -19.55 47.52
N SER A 16 16.84 -19.67 46.47
CA SER A 16 15.54 -20.40 46.47
C SER A 16 15.74 -21.90 46.73
N ILE A 17 16.78 -22.51 46.14
CA ILE A 17 17.17 -23.90 46.43
C ILE A 17 17.59 -24.07 47.92
N ILE A 18 18.38 -23.15 48.43
CA ILE A 18 18.77 -23.16 49.86
C ILE A 18 17.55 -22.99 50.77
N ALA A 19 16.66 -22.06 50.42
CA ALA A 19 15.42 -21.82 51.19
C ALA A 19 14.51 -23.07 51.17
N ALA A 20 14.41 -23.74 50.04
CA ALA A 20 13.67 -24.99 49.92
C ALA A 20 14.27 -26.10 50.84
N ALA A 21 15.59 -26.24 50.86
CA ALA A 21 16.27 -27.18 51.77
C ALA A 21 16.03 -26.85 53.25
N ILE A 22 16.06 -25.56 53.62
CA ILE A 22 15.72 -25.11 54.99
C ILE A 22 14.24 -25.43 55.32
N CYS A 23 13.33 -25.18 54.41
CA CYS A 23 11.91 -25.51 54.59
C CYS A 23 11.71 -27.03 54.73
N PHE A 24 12.41 -27.83 53.92
CA PHE A 24 12.34 -29.29 54.00
C PHE A 24 12.87 -29.81 55.32
N SER A 25 13.98 -29.23 55.83
CA SER A 25 14.53 -29.55 57.18
C SER A 25 13.58 -29.22 58.33
N ASN A 26 12.62 -28.35 58.11
CA ASN A 26 11.59 -27.99 59.13
C ASN A 26 10.52 -29.06 59.34
N PHE A 27 10.46 -30.04 58.42
CA PHE A 27 9.52 -31.17 58.55
C PHE A 27 9.74 -31.94 59.86
N SER A 28 10.99 -31.97 60.35
CA SER A 28 11.37 -32.65 61.59
C SER A 28 11.25 -31.79 62.85
N VAL A 29 11.19 -30.46 62.76
CA VAL A 29 11.32 -29.55 63.95
C VAL A 29 10.06 -28.76 64.24
N LYS A 30 9.06 -28.70 63.35
CA LYS A 30 7.77 -28.03 63.53
C LYS A 30 7.80 -26.61 64.15
N GLY A 31 8.74 -25.76 63.72
CA GLY A 31 8.87 -24.39 64.20
C GLY A 31 8.73 -23.36 63.08
N LEU A 32 8.22 -22.15 63.38
CA LEU A 32 8.06 -21.05 62.40
C LEU A 32 9.37 -20.34 62.05
N ARG A 33 10.44 -20.52 62.84
CA ARG A 33 11.73 -19.80 62.61
C ARG A 33 12.38 -20.17 61.29
N ARG A 34 12.40 -21.42 60.91
CA ARG A 34 13.03 -21.89 59.66
C ARG A 34 12.30 -21.41 58.41
N PRO A 35 10.97 -21.52 58.28
CA PRO A 35 10.23 -20.94 57.17
C PRO A 35 10.38 -19.41 57.04
N VAL A 36 10.44 -18.70 58.16
CA VAL A 36 10.67 -17.23 58.18
C VAL A 36 12.07 -16.93 57.66
N ILE A 37 13.10 -17.64 58.09
CA ILE A 37 14.48 -17.48 57.60
C ILE A 37 14.54 -17.79 56.11
N ALA A 38 13.92 -18.85 55.63
CA ALA A 38 13.83 -19.21 54.23
C ALA A 38 13.19 -18.10 53.39
N ALA A 39 12.06 -17.54 53.89
CA ALA A 39 11.41 -16.41 53.23
C ALA A 39 12.32 -15.18 53.14
N VAL A 40 12.98 -14.82 54.24
CA VAL A 40 13.94 -13.67 54.26
C VAL A 40 15.09 -13.86 53.31
N ILE A 41 15.66 -15.08 53.22
CA ILE A 41 16.77 -15.40 52.30
C ILE A 41 16.39 -15.15 50.80
N VAL A 42 15.13 -15.34 50.46
CA VAL A 42 14.65 -15.12 49.06
C VAL A 42 14.15 -13.68 48.85
N PHE A 43 13.26 -13.22 49.75
CA PHE A 43 12.62 -11.92 49.58
C PHE A 43 13.52 -10.70 49.81
N ALA A 44 14.43 -10.77 50.80
CA ALA A 44 15.34 -9.62 51.04
C ALA A 44 16.28 -9.34 49.87
N PRO A 45 17.00 -10.33 49.27
CA PRO A 45 17.81 -10.09 48.09
C PRO A 45 16.97 -9.67 46.89
N ALA A 46 15.76 -10.22 46.68
CA ALA A 46 14.85 -9.80 45.62
C ALA A 46 14.44 -8.33 45.80
N LEU A 47 14.15 -7.89 47.01
CA LEU A 47 13.84 -6.50 47.29
C LEU A 47 15.06 -5.58 47.06
N ILE A 48 16.24 -6.02 47.52
CA ILE A 48 17.49 -5.28 47.31
C ILE A 48 17.80 -5.13 45.81
N LEU A 49 17.62 -6.21 45.00
CA LEU A 49 17.82 -6.15 43.56
C LEU A 49 16.87 -5.15 42.91
N ASN A 50 15.61 -5.13 43.32
CA ASN A 50 14.60 -4.20 42.80
C ASN A 50 14.93 -2.73 43.16
N PHE A 51 15.47 -2.47 44.37
CA PHE A 51 15.89 -1.15 44.79
C PHE A 51 17.23 -0.71 44.15
N LEU A 52 18.11 -1.66 43.89
CA LEU A 52 19.43 -1.37 43.34
C LEU A 52 19.37 -0.98 41.86
N GLN A 53 18.38 -1.48 41.13
CA GLN A 53 18.19 -1.24 39.72
C GLN A 53 18.10 0.27 39.39
N PRO A 54 17.14 1.05 39.90
CA PRO A 54 17.03 2.48 39.57
C PRO A 54 18.26 3.30 40.06
N VAL A 55 18.93 2.84 41.11
CA VAL A 55 20.15 3.50 41.59
C VAL A 55 21.31 3.27 40.64
N LEU A 56 21.53 2.04 40.19
CA LEU A 56 22.55 1.73 39.19
C LEU A 56 22.27 2.36 37.84
N GLU A 57 21.02 2.36 37.42
CA GLU A 57 20.59 3.05 36.19
C GLU A 57 20.96 4.54 36.26
N ARG A 58 20.63 5.20 37.38
CA ARG A 58 20.89 6.64 37.54
C ARG A 58 22.39 7.01 37.73
N LEU A 59 23.16 6.13 38.33
CA LEU A 59 24.55 6.42 38.68
C LEU A 59 25.57 5.87 37.69
N ILE A 60 25.24 4.78 36.98
CA ILE A 60 26.19 4.09 36.06
C ILE A 60 25.72 4.19 34.62
N VAL A 61 24.42 3.97 34.34
CA VAL A 61 23.94 3.94 32.96
C VAL A 61 23.73 5.35 32.43
N LYS A 62 22.90 6.17 33.09
CA LYS A 62 22.56 7.52 32.60
C LYS A 62 23.76 8.46 32.34
N PRO A 63 24.82 8.48 33.14
CA PRO A 63 25.96 9.38 32.87
C PRO A 63 26.76 8.99 31.62
N ASP A 64 26.69 7.72 31.20
CA ASP A 64 27.50 7.18 30.10
C ASP A 64 26.65 6.16 29.27
N GLU A 65 25.41 6.55 29.04
CA GLU A 65 24.35 5.68 28.49
C GLU A 65 24.73 5.11 27.12
N LEU A 66 25.21 5.97 26.22
CA LEU A 66 25.66 5.55 24.90
C LEU A 66 26.75 4.49 24.94
N ARG A 67 27.76 4.64 25.82
CA ARG A 67 28.83 3.65 25.93
C ARG A 67 28.35 2.31 26.45
N VAL A 68 27.44 2.33 27.41
CA VAL A 68 26.86 1.11 28.02
C VAL A 68 25.89 0.41 27.04
N GLU A 69 25.08 1.18 26.34
CA GLU A 69 24.06 0.65 25.40
C GLU A 69 24.64 0.30 24.03
N ARG A 70 25.78 0.85 23.64
CA ARG A 70 26.38 0.65 22.32
C ARG A 70 26.41 -0.81 21.83
N PRO A 71 26.85 -1.81 22.63
CA PRO A 71 26.89 -3.20 22.17
C PRO A 71 25.50 -3.79 21.92
N PHE A 72 24.47 -3.26 22.58
CA PHE A 72 23.09 -3.68 22.38
C PHE A 72 22.49 -2.99 21.16
N LEU A 73 22.79 -1.71 20.96
CA LEU A 73 22.41 -0.95 19.77
C LEU A 73 23.01 -1.59 18.50
N GLU A 74 24.30 -1.92 18.52
CA GLU A 74 24.97 -2.59 17.40
C GLU A 74 24.29 -3.93 17.05
N ARG A 75 23.92 -4.72 18.05
CA ARG A 75 23.18 -5.97 17.85
C ARG A 75 21.76 -5.72 17.35
N ASN A 76 21.06 -4.76 17.94
CA ASN A 76 19.70 -4.41 17.51
C ASN A 76 19.70 -3.94 16.05
N ILE A 77 20.58 -3.04 15.66
CA ILE A 77 20.72 -2.56 14.29
C ILE A 77 21.01 -3.72 13.34
N ALA A 78 22.05 -4.51 13.61
CA ALA A 78 22.46 -5.60 12.74
C ALA A 78 21.38 -6.68 12.61
N MET A 79 20.76 -7.09 13.74
CA MET A 79 19.74 -8.14 13.71
C MET A 79 18.42 -7.68 13.12
N THR A 80 18.01 -6.43 13.35
CA THR A 80 16.82 -5.86 12.69
C THR A 80 17.03 -5.79 11.18
N ARG A 81 18.15 -5.24 10.72
CA ARG A 81 18.46 -5.18 9.27
C ARG A 81 18.44 -6.58 8.66
N ARG A 82 19.05 -7.57 9.30
CA ARG A 82 19.02 -8.96 8.83
C ARG A 82 17.62 -9.58 8.85
N ALA A 83 16.85 -9.32 9.91
CA ALA A 83 15.50 -9.87 10.07
C ALA A 83 14.52 -9.42 8.98
N TYR A 84 14.70 -8.20 8.48
CA TYR A 84 13.88 -7.59 7.42
C TYR A 84 14.58 -7.58 6.04
N LYS A 85 15.73 -8.27 5.89
CA LYS A 85 16.51 -8.31 4.64
C LYS A 85 16.98 -6.93 4.16
N LEU A 86 17.31 -6.04 5.11
CA LEU A 86 17.78 -4.68 4.86
C LEU A 86 19.31 -4.55 4.90
N ASP A 87 20.01 -5.61 5.26
CA ASP A 87 21.48 -5.67 5.30
C ASP A 87 22.10 -5.67 3.91
N SER A 88 21.34 -6.04 2.88
CA SER A 88 21.75 -6.08 1.47
C SER A 88 21.24 -4.90 0.62
N VAL A 89 20.68 -3.84 1.25
CA VAL A 89 20.26 -2.64 0.50
C VAL A 89 21.48 -1.95 -0.09
N ASP A 90 21.48 -1.80 -1.42
CA ASP A 90 22.54 -1.12 -2.17
C ASP A 90 22.29 0.39 -2.18
N VAL A 91 23.16 1.16 -1.52
CA VAL A 91 23.02 2.62 -1.42
C VAL A 91 23.85 3.30 -2.51
N LYS A 92 23.17 4.00 -3.42
CA LYS A 92 23.78 4.73 -4.54
C LYS A 92 23.59 6.24 -4.35
N PRO A 93 24.62 7.06 -4.53
CA PRO A 93 24.46 8.51 -4.48
C PRO A 93 23.68 8.99 -5.73
N PHE A 94 22.69 9.87 -5.53
CA PHE A 94 22.01 10.57 -6.60
C PHE A 94 22.42 12.03 -6.61
N GLY A 95 23.14 12.45 -7.65
CA GLY A 95 23.76 13.79 -7.70
C GLY A 95 22.75 14.89 -7.99
N GLY A 96 21.70 14.60 -8.73
CA GLY A 96 20.69 15.57 -9.16
C GLY A 96 21.28 16.74 -9.95
N LYS A 97 22.39 16.50 -10.65
CA LYS A 97 23.14 17.54 -11.40
C LYS A 97 22.74 17.62 -12.85
N GLY A 98 21.95 16.66 -13.32
CA GLY A 98 21.51 16.58 -14.70
C GLY A 98 20.58 17.75 -15.05
N THR A 99 20.67 18.19 -16.29
CA THR A 99 19.70 19.07 -16.92
C THR A 99 18.89 18.25 -17.88
N LEU A 100 17.60 18.05 -17.62
CA LEU A 100 16.73 17.38 -18.57
C LEU A 100 16.50 18.26 -19.80
N THR A 101 16.63 17.64 -20.95
CA THR A 101 16.35 18.24 -22.25
C THR A 101 15.36 17.34 -22.99
N MET A 102 14.73 17.83 -24.05
CA MET A 102 13.87 17.01 -24.89
C MET A 102 14.63 15.79 -25.47
N THR A 103 15.92 15.95 -25.76
CA THR A 103 16.78 14.83 -26.20
C THR A 103 16.93 13.77 -25.09
N SER A 104 17.13 14.17 -23.83
CA SER A 104 17.20 13.23 -22.70
C SER A 104 15.90 12.45 -22.55
N ILE A 105 14.75 13.13 -22.67
CA ILE A 105 13.41 12.54 -22.62
C ILE A 105 13.24 11.51 -23.75
N GLN A 106 13.61 11.87 -24.99
CA GLN A 106 13.51 10.96 -26.13
C GLN A 106 14.44 9.75 -26.03
N GLN A 107 15.63 9.91 -25.46
CA GLN A 107 16.56 8.81 -25.21
C GLN A 107 16.06 7.82 -24.17
N ASP A 108 15.15 8.25 -23.31
CA ASP A 108 14.54 7.42 -22.28
C ASP A 108 13.08 7.03 -22.59
N ALA A 109 12.80 6.81 -23.87
CA ALA A 109 11.47 6.44 -24.36
C ALA A 109 10.82 5.26 -23.61
N PRO A 110 11.53 4.19 -23.19
CA PRO A 110 10.91 3.12 -22.42
C PRO A 110 10.32 3.60 -21.09
N THR A 111 11.00 4.48 -20.35
CA THR A 111 10.47 5.10 -19.13
C THR A 111 9.28 5.99 -19.45
N ILE A 112 9.40 6.87 -20.45
CA ILE A 112 8.35 7.85 -20.78
C ILE A 112 7.07 7.16 -21.24
N LYS A 113 7.16 6.10 -22.02
CA LYS A 113 6.01 5.30 -22.48
C LYS A 113 5.28 4.58 -21.35
N ASN A 114 5.94 4.35 -20.23
CA ASN A 114 5.37 3.64 -19.09
C ASN A 114 5.06 4.58 -17.90
N ILE A 115 5.09 5.90 -18.10
CA ILE A 115 4.62 6.84 -17.07
C ILE A 115 3.12 6.64 -16.89
N ARG A 116 2.74 6.20 -15.70
CA ARG A 116 1.36 5.91 -15.36
C ARG A 116 0.52 7.19 -15.27
N LEU A 117 -0.46 7.31 -16.14
CA LEU A 117 -1.44 8.40 -16.15
C LEU A 117 -2.81 7.95 -15.59
N TRP A 118 -3.04 6.64 -15.46
CA TRP A 118 -4.22 6.10 -14.82
C TRP A 118 -3.89 5.67 -13.39
N ASP A 119 -4.53 6.32 -12.42
CA ASP A 119 -4.49 5.91 -11.02
C ASP A 119 -5.51 4.77 -10.81
N PRO A 120 -5.15 3.65 -10.17
CA PRO A 120 -6.07 2.54 -9.91
C PRO A 120 -7.39 2.95 -9.25
N ARG A 121 -7.36 3.93 -8.36
CA ARG A 121 -8.53 4.39 -7.59
C ARG A 121 -9.63 4.99 -8.48
N PRO A 122 -9.40 6.02 -9.32
CA PRO A 122 -10.40 6.51 -10.27
C PRO A 122 -10.67 5.51 -11.40
N LEU A 123 -9.68 4.72 -11.83
CA LEU A 123 -9.86 3.75 -12.90
C LEU A 123 -10.82 2.62 -12.51
N LEU A 124 -10.83 2.18 -11.26
CA LEU A 124 -11.78 1.17 -10.76
C LEU A 124 -13.23 1.62 -10.99
N ALA A 125 -13.55 2.89 -10.70
CA ALA A 125 -14.88 3.44 -10.96
C ALA A 125 -15.21 3.42 -12.47
N THR A 126 -14.21 3.71 -13.31
CA THR A 126 -14.37 3.67 -14.77
C THR A 126 -14.56 2.23 -15.28
N TYR A 127 -13.81 1.25 -14.75
CA TYR A 127 -14.00 -0.16 -15.10
C TYR A 127 -15.39 -0.66 -14.70
N ARG A 128 -15.86 -0.32 -13.50
CA ARG A 128 -17.22 -0.64 -13.06
C ARG A 128 -18.27 -0.04 -14.01
N GLN A 129 -18.12 1.22 -14.35
CA GLN A 129 -19.11 1.90 -15.22
C GLN A 129 -19.12 1.36 -16.65
N LEU A 130 -17.95 1.05 -17.23
CA LEU A 130 -17.83 0.67 -18.65
C LEU A 130 -17.84 -0.84 -18.89
N GLN A 131 -17.36 -1.63 -17.95
CA GLN A 131 -17.08 -3.06 -18.12
C GLN A 131 -17.80 -3.99 -17.14
N GLU A 132 -18.58 -3.48 -16.19
CA GLU A 132 -19.41 -4.30 -15.30
C GLU A 132 -20.51 -5.04 -16.09
N ILE A 133 -21.10 -4.37 -17.10
CA ILE A 133 -22.12 -4.90 -18.03
C ILE A 133 -23.42 -5.27 -17.32
N ARG A 134 -23.38 -5.93 -16.18
CA ARG A 134 -24.50 -6.29 -15.31
C ARG A 134 -24.13 -6.12 -13.84
N LEU A 135 -25.08 -5.72 -13.01
CA LEU A 135 -24.89 -5.41 -11.57
C LEU A 135 -24.27 -6.54 -10.75
N TYR A 136 -24.41 -7.79 -11.16
CA TYR A 136 -23.87 -8.95 -10.47
C TYR A 136 -22.43 -9.30 -10.87
N TYR A 137 -21.82 -8.59 -11.82
CA TYR A 137 -20.38 -8.59 -12.02
C TYR A 137 -19.77 -7.43 -11.26
N ASP A 138 -18.62 -7.62 -10.67
CA ASP A 138 -17.90 -6.58 -9.96
C ASP A 138 -16.40 -6.68 -10.25
N PHE A 139 -15.72 -5.54 -10.07
CA PHE A 139 -14.27 -5.42 -10.06
C PHE A 139 -13.88 -5.01 -8.64
N LYS A 140 -13.09 -5.82 -7.94
CA LYS A 140 -12.71 -5.54 -6.56
C LYS A 140 -11.73 -4.38 -6.48
N ASP A 141 -10.67 -4.46 -7.24
CA ASP A 141 -9.57 -3.50 -7.34
C ASP A 141 -9.01 -3.45 -8.76
N VAL A 142 -7.92 -2.72 -8.95
CA VAL A 142 -7.18 -2.64 -10.21
C VAL A 142 -5.71 -2.85 -9.91
N ASP A 143 -5.18 -3.93 -10.42
CA ASP A 143 -3.78 -4.31 -10.30
C ASP A 143 -2.91 -3.69 -11.38
N ILE A 144 -1.63 -3.58 -11.09
CA ILE A 144 -0.61 -3.13 -12.01
C ILE A 144 0.32 -4.30 -12.32
N ASP A 145 0.52 -4.57 -13.59
CA ASP A 145 1.41 -5.62 -14.06
C ASP A 145 2.11 -5.18 -15.37
N ARG A 146 2.92 -6.03 -15.93
CA ARG A 146 3.65 -5.76 -17.19
C ARG A 146 3.55 -6.94 -18.13
N TYR A 147 3.39 -6.62 -19.40
CA TYR A 147 3.29 -7.58 -20.50
C TYR A 147 4.18 -7.16 -21.68
N ASN A 148 4.67 -8.14 -22.42
CA ASN A 148 5.25 -7.88 -23.74
C ASN A 148 4.13 -7.78 -24.77
N ILE A 149 3.72 -6.56 -25.10
CA ILE A 149 2.63 -6.27 -26.03
C ILE A 149 3.22 -5.72 -27.33
N LEU A 150 3.02 -6.43 -28.43
CA LEU A 150 3.55 -6.05 -29.77
C LEU A 150 5.08 -5.81 -29.77
N ASN A 151 5.83 -6.57 -28.98
CA ASN A 151 7.27 -6.45 -28.70
C ASN A 151 7.70 -5.22 -27.88
N ASP A 152 6.76 -4.47 -27.30
CA ASP A 152 7.06 -3.41 -26.34
C ASP A 152 6.81 -3.96 -24.89
N TYR A 153 7.75 -3.67 -24.00
CA TYR A 153 7.62 -3.97 -22.56
C TYR A 153 6.72 -2.90 -21.94
N THR A 154 5.48 -3.26 -21.67
CA THR A 154 4.38 -2.33 -21.38
C THR A 154 3.79 -2.59 -20.01
N GLU A 155 3.68 -1.54 -19.20
CA GLU A 155 2.94 -1.53 -17.95
C GLU A 155 1.44 -1.42 -18.25
N VAL A 156 0.66 -2.26 -17.59
CA VAL A 156 -0.79 -2.32 -17.76
C VAL A 156 -1.51 -2.29 -16.41
N LEU A 157 -2.74 -1.85 -16.45
CA LEU A 157 -3.71 -1.94 -15.36
C LEU A 157 -4.74 -3.00 -15.73
N LEU A 158 -5.00 -3.93 -14.83
CA LEU A 158 -5.94 -5.01 -15.07
C LEU A 158 -6.79 -5.29 -13.84
N SER A 159 -7.97 -5.85 -14.05
CA SER A 159 -8.88 -6.25 -12.99
C SER A 159 -9.72 -7.45 -13.44
N ALA A 160 -9.94 -8.39 -12.54
CA ALA A 160 -10.77 -9.55 -12.79
C ALA A 160 -12.25 -9.19 -12.61
N ARG A 161 -13.09 -9.61 -13.60
CA ARG A 161 -14.54 -9.43 -13.50
C ARG A 161 -15.14 -10.62 -12.77
N GLU A 162 -15.37 -10.46 -11.48
CA GLU A 162 -15.88 -11.51 -10.61
C GLU A 162 -17.40 -11.50 -10.48
N MET A 163 -17.95 -12.60 -9.97
CA MET A 163 -19.38 -12.74 -9.73
C MET A 163 -19.73 -12.39 -8.28
N ASN A 164 -20.45 -11.29 -8.10
CA ASN A 164 -20.99 -10.87 -6.81
C ASN A 164 -22.48 -11.21 -6.72
N ILE A 165 -22.81 -12.38 -6.20
CA ILE A 165 -24.20 -12.85 -6.11
C ILE A 165 -25.08 -12.05 -5.12
N ALA A 166 -24.47 -11.26 -4.22
CA ALA A 166 -25.21 -10.38 -3.31
C ALA A 166 -25.88 -9.22 -4.07
N GLN A 167 -25.35 -8.86 -5.24
CA GLN A 167 -25.89 -7.81 -6.10
C GLN A 167 -26.99 -8.32 -7.07
N LEU A 168 -27.33 -9.60 -7.03
CA LEU A 168 -28.51 -10.08 -7.76
C LEU A 168 -29.77 -9.37 -7.23
N PRO A 169 -30.72 -9.01 -8.13
CA PRO A 169 -32.02 -8.47 -7.70
C PRO A 169 -32.72 -9.39 -6.70
N ASP A 170 -33.46 -8.84 -5.74
CA ASP A 170 -34.10 -9.59 -4.64
C ASP A 170 -34.94 -10.77 -5.13
N ASN A 171 -35.71 -10.60 -6.22
CA ASN A 171 -36.50 -11.63 -6.85
C ASN A 171 -35.68 -12.73 -7.55
N ALA A 172 -34.41 -12.47 -7.81
CA ALA A 172 -33.45 -13.42 -8.40
C ALA A 172 -32.55 -14.10 -7.35
N GLN A 173 -32.58 -13.70 -6.08
CA GLN A 173 -31.79 -14.28 -5.01
C GLN A 173 -32.34 -15.64 -4.52
N THR A 174 -32.58 -16.56 -5.46
CA THR A 174 -33.03 -17.92 -5.15
C THR A 174 -31.83 -18.84 -4.96
N TRP A 175 -32.00 -19.93 -4.19
CA TRP A 175 -30.97 -20.94 -4.00
C TRP A 175 -30.39 -21.48 -5.33
N VAL A 176 -31.26 -21.75 -6.31
CA VAL A 176 -30.86 -22.24 -7.64
C VAL A 176 -29.99 -21.21 -8.35
N ASN A 177 -30.34 -19.93 -8.31
CA ASN A 177 -29.55 -18.90 -8.95
C ASN A 177 -28.20 -18.73 -8.25
N GLN A 178 -28.18 -18.64 -6.92
CA GLN A 178 -26.97 -18.40 -6.15
C GLN A 178 -26.00 -19.59 -6.11
N ARG A 179 -26.50 -20.84 -6.28
CA ARG A 179 -25.70 -22.05 -6.11
C ARG A 179 -25.47 -22.85 -7.37
N LEU A 180 -26.33 -22.73 -8.39
CA LEU A 180 -26.27 -23.58 -9.58
C LEU A 180 -26.14 -22.78 -10.88
N LYS A 181 -26.61 -21.51 -10.92
CA LYS A 181 -26.63 -20.74 -12.16
C LYS A 181 -25.56 -19.66 -12.21
N PHE A 182 -25.52 -18.73 -11.25
CA PHE A 182 -24.56 -17.64 -11.21
C PHE A 182 -23.32 -18.11 -10.42
N THR A 183 -22.52 -18.95 -11.08
CA THR A 183 -21.43 -19.70 -10.44
C THR A 183 -20.07 -19.07 -10.61
N HIS A 184 -19.85 -18.25 -11.65
CA HIS A 184 -18.53 -17.75 -12.02
C HIS A 184 -18.57 -16.35 -12.62
N GLY A 185 -17.46 -15.63 -12.47
CA GLY A 185 -17.16 -14.40 -13.17
C GLY A 185 -16.65 -14.63 -14.59
N ALA A 186 -16.40 -13.57 -15.35
CA ALA A 186 -16.12 -13.68 -16.78
C ALA A 186 -15.03 -12.71 -17.26
N GLY A 187 -13.81 -13.22 -17.40
CA GLY A 187 -12.70 -12.51 -18.00
C GLY A 187 -12.10 -11.40 -17.13
N ILE A 188 -11.22 -10.63 -17.75
CA ILE A 188 -10.56 -9.47 -17.17
C ILE A 188 -10.83 -8.23 -18.02
N ALA A 189 -10.70 -7.05 -17.43
CA ALA A 189 -10.50 -5.80 -18.15
C ALA A 189 -9.02 -5.41 -18.02
N MET A 190 -8.41 -4.94 -19.11
CA MET A 190 -7.00 -4.54 -19.13
C MET A 190 -6.81 -3.29 -19.98
N SER A 191 -6.05 -2.33 -19.47
CA SER A 191 -5.72 -1.06 -20.14
C SER A 191 -4.25 -0.73 -20.01
N PRO A 192 -3.61 -0.05 -20.98
CA PRO A 192 -2.28 0.54 -20.78
C PRO A 192 -2.34 1.65 -19.75
N VAL A 193 -1.23 1.88 -19.06
CA VAL A 193 -1.16 2.86 -17.96
C VAL A 193 -1.21 4.32 -18.44
N ASN A 194 -0.93 4.60 -19.70
CA ASN A 194 -0.61 5.95 -20.22
C ASN A 194 -1.49 6.42 -21.36
N GLU A 195 -2.45 5.63 -21.81
CA GLU A 195 -3.25 5.96 -22.99
C GLU A 195 -4.69 6.30 -22.62
N LYS A 196 -5.26 7.27 -23.35
CA LYS A 196 -6.68 7.64 -23.27
C LYS A 196 -7.26 7.85 -24.66
N ASP A 197 -8.57 7.70 -24.79
CA ASP A 197 -9.29 8.05 -26.01
C ASP A 197 -9.57 9.58 -26.12
N SER A 198 -10.29 9.99 -27.13
CA SER A 198 -10.64 11.40 -27.37
C SER A 198 -11.58 11.98 -26.31
N GLU A 199 -12.28 11.15 -25.57
CA GLU A 199 -13.21 11.56 -24.51
C GLU A 199 -12.53 11.59 -23.12
N GLY A 200 -11.29 11.13 -23.05
CA GLY A 200 -10.55 11.04 -21.77
C GLY A 200 -10.77 9.74 -21.02
N LEU A 201 -11.31 8.70 -21.69
CA LEU A 201 -11.53 7.39 -21.13
C LEU A 201 -10.35 6.44 -21.41
N PRO A 202 -10.15 5.38 -20.61
CA PRO A 202 -9.06 4.43 -20.84
C PRO A 202 -9.26 3.65 -22.14
N ILE A 203 -8.19 3.44 -22.87
CA ILE A 203 -8.12 2.48 -23.97
C ILE A 203 -8.04 1.09 -23.37
N PHE A 204 -8.81 0.14 -23.90
CA PHE A 204 -8.79 -1.23 -23.42
C PHE A 204 -8.00 -2.15 -24.35
N TYR A 205 -7.07 -2.91 -23.78
CA TYR A 205 -6.39 -4.02 -24.46
C TYR A 205 -7.20 -5.32 -24.38
N VAL A 206 -7.90 -5.50 -23.24
CA VAL A 206 -8.87 -6.58 -23.04
C VAL A 206 -10.16 -5.98 -22.48
N LYS A 207 -11.30 -6.35 -23.04
CA LYS A 207 -12.62 -5.84 -22.67
C LYS A 207 -13.77 -6.79 -23.03
N ASP A 208 -14.98 -6.39 -22.67
CA ASP A 208 -16.27 -6.99 -23.05
C ASP A 208 -16.52 -8.39 -22.46
N ILE A 209 -17.70 -8.95 -22.75
CA ILE A 209 -18.08 -10.35 -22.50
C ILE A 209 -18.81 -10.89 -23.74
N PRO A 210 -18.29 -11.95 -24.40
CA PRO A 210 -17.04 -12.66 -24.07
C PRO A 210 -15.82 -11.77 -24.21
N ALA A 211 -14.82 -12.00 -23.35
CA ALA A 211 -13.60 -11.19 -23.33
C ALA A 211 -12.89 -11.22 -24.67
N SER A 212 -12.52 -10.04 -25.18
CA SER A 212 -11.81 -9.87 -26.44
C SER A 212 -10.56 -9.04 -26.26
N SER A 213 -9.50 -9.36 -27.01
CA SER A 213 -8.24 -8.62 -27.01
C SER A 213 -7.98 -8.00 -28.39
N ASN A 214 -7.57 -6.74 -28.43
CA ASN A 214 -7.13 -6.06 -29.65
C ASN A 214 -5.60 -6.07 -29.81
N VAL A 215 -4.85 -6.62 -28.84
CA VAL A 215 -3.38 -6.69 -28.83
C VAL A 215 -2.84 -8.13 -28.93
N GLY A 216 -3.70 -9.07 -29.27
CA GLY A 216 -3.32 -10.47 -29.53
C GLY A 216 -3.13 -11.33 -28.29
N LEU A 217 -3.51 -10.87 -27.11
CA LEU A 217 -3.55 -11.70 -25.91
C LEU A 217 -4.65 -12.76 -26.04
N LYS A 218 -4.32 -14.02 -25.76
CA LYS A 218 -5.29 -15.12 -25.79
C LYS A 218 -6.10 -15.18 -24.50
N ILE A 219 -7.41 -15.46 -24.64
CA ILE A 219 -8.32 -15.66 -23.51
C ILE A 219 -9.20 -16.85 -23.86
N ASP A 220 -8.66 -18.06 -23.65
CA ASP A 220 -9.33 -19.31 -24.01
C ASP A 220 -10.32 -19.77 -22.91
N GLN A 221 -10.00 -19.44 -21.65
CA GLN A 221 -10.82 -19.79 -20.50
C GLN A 221 -11.07 -18.57 -19.57
N PRO A 222 -12.13 -17.79 -19.86
CA PRO A 222 -12.44 -16.58 -19.11
C PRO A 222 -13.15 -16.82 -17.78
N GLY A 223 -13.61 -18.04 -17.48
CA GLY A 223 -14.44 -18.35 -16.31
C GLY A 223 -13.69 -18.24 -14.99
N ILE A 224 -14.18 -17.43 -14.07
CA ILE A 224 -13.58 -17.21 -12.74
C ILE A 224 -14.49 -17.85 -11.68
N TYR A 225 -14.16 -19.09 -11.30
CA TYR A 225 -14.85 -19.80 -10.22
C TYR A 225 -14.19 -19.55 -8.86
N PHE A 226 -12.90 -19.29 -8.85
CA PHE A 226 -12.07 -18.99 -7.69
C PHE A 226 -11.46 -17.61 -7.86
N GLY A 227 -11.69 -16.74 -6.88
CA GLY A 227 -11.28 -15.35 -6.92
C GLY A 227 -11.29 -14.74 -5.53
N GLU A 228 -11.32 -13.43 -5.47
CA GLU A 228 -11.33 -12.68 -4.22
C GLU A 228 -12.73 -12.45 -3.64
N GLU A 229 -13.75 -12.31 -4.53
CA GLU A 229 -15.15 -12.05 -4.13
C GLU A 229 -15.93 -13.31 -3.70
N PRO A 230 -15.77 -14.50 -4.33
CA PRO A 230 -16.65 -15.63 -4.04
C PRO A 230 -16.39 -16.25 -2.67
N ASP A 231 -17.26 -16.01 -1.71
CA ASP A 231 -17.12 -16.57 -0.34
C ASP A 231 -17.98 -17.82 -0.07
N ASN A 232 -18.85 -18.21 -0.98
CA ASN A 232 -19.78 -19.30 -0.80
C ASN A 232 -19.51 -20.49 -1.73
N TYR A 233 -20.11 -21.65 -1.41
CA TYR A 233 -20.04 -22.80 -2.30
C TYR A 233 -20.94 -22.61 -3.52
N CYS A 234 -20.59 -23.27 -4.63
CA CYS A 234 -21.49 -23.50 -5.76
C CYS A 234 -21.41 -24.97 -6.20
N VAL A 235 -22.41 -25.42 -6.93
CA VAL A 235 -22.45 -26.76 -7.51
C VAL A 235 -22.49 -26.63 -9.02
N VAL A 236 -21.50 -27.23 -9.66
CA VAL A 236 -21.27 -27.16 -11.10
C VAL A 236 -21.55 -28.49 -11.77
N ASP A 237 -21.66 -28.46 -13.10
CA ASP A 237 -21.95 -29.63 -13.93
C ASP A 237 -23.21 -30.37 -13.47
N THR A 238 -24.28 -29.60 -13.22
CA THR A 238 -25.58 -30.09 -12.78
C THR A 238 -26.49 -30.36 -13.99
N ALA A 239 -27.73 -30.81 -13.76
CA ALA A 239 -28.74 -30.91 -14.83
C ALA A 239 -29.19 -29.52 -15.32
N THR A 240 -29.00 -28.46 -14.54
CA THR A 240 -29.24 -27.07 -14.90
C THR A 240 -27.97 -26.47 -15.45
N PRO A 241 -27.96 -25.88 -16.66
CA PRO A 241 -26.78 -25.19 -17.17
C PRO A 241 -26.48 -23.93 -16.37
N GLU A 242 -25.21 -23.60 -16.28
CA GLU A 242 -24.70 -22.40 -15.62
C GLU A 242 -24.90 -21.18 -16.54
N PHE A 243 -25.19 -20.05 -15.97
CA PHE A 243 -25.19 -18.78 -16.70
C PHE A 243 -23.74 -18.40 -17.00
N ASP A 244 -23.44 -18.18 -18.27
CA ASP A 244 -22.11 -17.79 -18.74
C ASP A 244 -22.04 -16.26 -18.91
N TYR A 245 -22.82 -15.72 -19.87
CA TYR A 245 -22.86 -14.28 -20.06
C TYR A 245 -24.15 -13.84 -20.81
N PRO A 246 -24.51 -12.55 -20.71
CA PRO A 246 -25.61 -11.99 -21.49
C PRO A 246 -25.18 -11.72 -22.94
N SER A 247 -26.02 -12.09 -23.92
CA SER A 247 -25.78 -11.80 -25.33
C SER A 247 -27.03 -11.14 -25.93
N GLY A 248 -26.98 -9.81 -26.06
CA GLY A 248 -28.13 -9.02 -26.51
C GLY A 248 -29.35 -9.17 -25.57
N THR A 249 -30.46 -9.68 -26.10
CA THR A 249 -31.68 -9.98 -25.32
C THR A 249 -31.72 -11.40 -24.74
N ALA A 250 -30.77 -12.26 -25.09
CA ALA A 250 -30.65 -13.64 -24.64
C ALA A 250 -29.52 -13.83 -23.63
N ASN A 251 -29.53 -14.98 -22.99
CA ASN A 251 -28.40 -15.40 -22.10
C ASN A 251 -27.71 -16.61 -22.73
N VAL A 252 -26.41 -16.64 -22.64
CA VAL A 252 -25.57 -17.80 -22.97
C VAL A 252 -25.41 -18.65 -21.73
N PHE A 253 -25.47 -19.95 -21.90
CA PHE A 253 -25.31 -20.92 -20.82
C PHE A 253 -24.19 -21.90 -21.15
N SER A 254 -23.49 -22.34 -20.13
CA SER A 254 -22.39 -23.30 -20.24
C SER A 254 -22.51 -24.41 -19.19
N TYR A 255 -21.62 -25.39 -19.28
CA TYR A 255 -21.37 -26.38 -18.24
C TYR A 255 -19.88 -26.37 -17.90
N TYR A 256 -19.60 -26.48 -16.62
CA TYR A 256 -18.21 -26.61 -16.16
C TYR A 256 -17.51 -27.84 -16.75
N LYS A 257 -16.31 -27.66 -17.31
CA LYS A 257 -15.51 -28.73 -17.95
C LYS A 257 -14.20 -29.01 -17.25
N GLY A 258 -13.91 -28.29 -16.15
CA GLY A 258 -12.65 -28.37 -15.46
C GLY A 258 -12.52 -29.57 -14.51
N SER A 259 -11.32 -29.76 -13.99
CA SER A 259 -11.00 -30.82 -13.03
C SER A 259 -11.37 -30.47 -11.59
N GLY A 260 -11.58 -29.17 -11.27
CA GLY A 260 -11.83 -28.71 -9.92
C GLY A 260 -13.16 -29.16 -9.32
N GLY A 261 -13.29 -28.95 -8.00
CA GLY A 261 -14.47 -29.32 -7.23
C GLY A 261 -14.43 -30.75 -6.69
N VAL A 262 -15.27 -31.02 -5.69
CA VAL A 262 -15.43 -32.32 -5.05
C VAL A 262 -16.69 -32.99 -5.59
N PRO A 263 -16.65 -34.25 -6.09
CA PRO A 263 -17.84 -34.97 -6.53
C PRO A 263 -18.89 -35.02 -5.42
N ILE A 264 -20.13 -34.59 -5.71
CA ILE A 264 -21.23 -34.56 -4.74
C ILE A 264 -22.30 -35.63 -4.99
N ALA A 265 -22.17 -36.41 -6.05
CA ALA A 265 -23.07 -37.51 -6.35
C ALA A 265 -23.10 -38.52 -5.18
N GLY A 266 -24.27 -39.14 -4.99
CA GLY A 266 -24.49 -40.12 -3.92
C GLY A 266 -25.05 -39.51 -2.63
N PHE A 267 -25.96 -40.28 -2.01
CA PHE A 267 -26.74 -39.83 -0.84
C PHE A 267 -25.87 -39.35 0.33
N TRP A 268 -24.84 -40.13 0.68
CA TRP A 268 -23.99 -39.86 1.86
C TRP A 268 -23.17 -38.59 1.71
N ARG A 269 -22.63 -38.32 0.51
CA ARG A 269 -21.89 -37.07 0.25
C ARG A 269 -22.82 -35.87 0.30
N ARG A 270 -24.00 -35.96 -0.30
CA ARG A 270 -25.04 -34.89 -0.25
C ARG A 270 -25.47 -34.63 1.18
N LEU A 271 -25.70 -35.68 1.99
CA LEU A 271 -26.04 -35.55 3.40
C LEU A 271 -24.92 -34.84 4.18
N LEU A 272 -23.66 -35.23 3.97
CA LEU A 272 -22.51 -34.64 4.63
C LEU A 272 -22.37 -33.16 4.29
N PHE A 273 -22.45 -32.78 3.01
CA PHE A 273 -22.36 -31.40 2.59
C PHE A 273 -23.60 -30.59 3.01
N SER A 274 -24.79 -31.19 3.01
CA SER A 274 -26.00 -30.55 3.54
C SER A 274 -25.84 -30.22 5.03
N PHE A 275 -25.27 -31.10 5.82
CA PHE A 275 -24.96 -30.85 7.23
C PHE A 275 -23.85 -29.79 7.39
N MET A 276 -22.77 -29.89 6.63
CA MET A 276 -21.61 -28.99 6.68
C MET A 276 -22.03 -27.53 6.38
N PHE A 277 -22.85 -27.31 5.36
CA PHE A 277 -23.32 -25.99 4.94
C PHE A 277 -24.66 -25.58 5.56
N ARG A 278 -25.27 -26.46 6.39
CA ARG A 278 -26.62 -26.26 6.95
C ARG A 278 -27.66 -25.93 5.86
N ASP A 279 -27.54 -26.59 4.73
CA ASP A 279 -28.35 -26.34 3.55
C ASP A 279 -29.02 -27.65 3.06
N ILE A 280 -30.28 -27.81 3.41
CA ILE A 280 -31.08 -28.97 3.07
C ILE A 280 -31.31 -29.12 1.56
N ASN A 281 -31.22 -28.03 0.78
CA ASN A 281 -31.43 -28.06 -0.66
C ASN A 281 -30.43 -28.97 -1.35
N LEU A 282 -29.19 -29.08 -0.85
CA LEU A 282 -28.19 -30.01 -1.37
C LEU A 282 -28.66 -31.48 -1.31
N LEU A 283 -29.45 -31.83 -0.31
CA LEU A 283 -29.96 -33.20 -0.16
C LEU A 283 -31.20 -33.46 -1.00
N VAL A 284 -32.14 -32.50 -1.06
CA VAL A 284 -33.46 -32.73 -1.67
C VAL A 284 -33.55 -32.37 -3.15
N THR A 285 -32.65 -31.55 -3.68
CA THR A 285 -32.69 -31.14 -5.09
C THR A 285 -32.46 -32.33 -6.04
N ARG A 286 -33.21 -32.33 -7.16
CA ARG A 286 -33.05 -33.31 -8.25
C ARG A 286 -32.08 -32.86 -9.34
N THR A 287 -31.56 -31.63 -9.25
CA THR A 287 -30.65 -31.07 -10.25
C THR A 287 -29.22 -31.56 -10.13
N ILE A 288 -28.83 -32.07 -8.96
CA ILE A 288 -27.52 -32.71 -8.74
C ILE A 288 -27.54 -34.10 -9.35
N VAL A 289 -26.65 -34.31 -10.32
CA VAL A 289 -26.49 -35.56 -11.09
C VAL A 289 -25.13 -36.20 -10.79
N ASP A 290 -24.84 -37.40 -11.36
CA ASP A 290 -23.66 -38.17 -11.04
C ASP A 290 -22.31 -37.45 -11.31
N LYS A 291 -22.26 -36.58 -12.28
CA LYS A 291 -21.09 -35.79 -12.63
C LYS A 291 -20.94 -34.49 -11.84
N SER A 292 -21.96 -34.11 -11.08
CA SER A 292 -21.97 -32.83 -10.36
C SER A 292 -20.87 -32.77 -9.30
N LYS A 293 -20.24 -31.60 -9.22
CA LYS A 293 -19.18 -31.29 -8.28
C LYS A 293 -19.55 -30.06 -7.44
N ILE A 294 -19.17 -30.06 -6.18
CA ILE A 294 -19.29 -28.89 -5.32
C ILE A 294 -17.94 -28.18 -5.23
N MET A 295 -17.94 -26.89 -5.48
CA MET A 295 -16.76 -26.01 -5.32
C MET A 295 -16.81 -25.35 -3.97
N LEU A 296 -15.73 -25.49 -3.23
CA LEU A 296 -15.57 -25.04 -1.84
C LEU A 296 -14.40 -24.08 -1.73
N ARG A 297 -14.46 -23.17 -0.74
CA ARG A 297 -13.35 -22.25 -0.45
C ARG A 297 -12.90 -21.57 -1.72
N ARG A 298 -13.86 -20.90 -2.33
CA ARG A 298 -13.68 -20.26 -3.63
C ARG A 298 -12.92 -18.96 -3.50
N ASN A 299 -13.02 -18.28 -2.35
CA ASN A 299 -12.14 -17.17 -2.03
C ASN A 299 -10.71 -17.68 -1.91
N ILE A 300 -9.80 -17.11 -2.70
CA ILE A 300 -8.41 -17.59 -2.86
C ILE A 300 -7.60 -17.41 -1.58
N VAL A 301 -7.74 -16.31 -0.88
CA VAL A 301 -7.04 -16.05 0.40
C VAL A 301 -7.48 -17.05 1.46
N ASN A 302 -8.79 -17.25 1.61
CA ASN A 302 -9.34 -18.28 2.50
C ASN A 302 -8.87 -19.67 2.10
N ARG A 303 -8.84 -19.98 0.79
CA ARG A 303 -8.39 -21.26 0.26
C ARG A 303 -6.94 -21.56 0.64
N ILE A 304 -6.05 -20.60 0.41
CA ILE A 304 -4.61 -20.74 0.74
C ILE A 304 -4.44 -20.89 2.26
N SER A 305 -5.13 -20.07 3.05
CA SER A 305 -5.07 -20.14 4.52
C SER A 305 -5.54 -21.48 5.08
N TYR A 306 -6.45 -22.18 4.40
CA TYR A 306 -6.84 -23.54 4.78
C TYR A 306 -5.81 -24.61 4.43
N ILE A 307 -5.06 -24.42 3.34
CA ILE A 307 -4.03 -25.35 2.89
C ILE A 307 -2.74 -25.13 3.71
N ALA A 308 -2.34 -23.89 3.86
CA ALA A 308 -1.10 -23.46 4.52
C ALA A 308 -1.35 -22.39 5.58
N PRO A 309 -2.00 -22.73 6.73
CA PRO A 309 -2.37 -21.77 7.77
C PRO A 309 -1.18 -21.14 8.50
N PHE A 310 0.01 -21.62 8.23
CA PHE A 310 1.26 -21.14 8.80
C PHE A 310 1.93 -20.03 7.95
N LEU A 311 1.39 -19.72 6.77
CA LEU A 311 1.80 -18.58 5.96
C LEU A 311 0.99 -17.36 6.34
N HIS A 312 1.65 -16.24 6.41
CA HIS A 312 1.01 -14.92 6.43
C HIS A 312 0.89 -14.44 4.98
N LEU A 313 -0.33 -14.16 4.52
CA LEU A 313 -0.57 -13.81 3.12
C LEU A 313 -0.52 -12.31 2.92
N ASP A 314 -0.05 -11.89 1.77
CA ASP A 314 -0.19 -10.52 1.28
C ASP A 314 -1.68 -10.15 1.14
N ARG A 315 -2.01 -8.88 1.34
CA ARG A 315 -3.38 -8.39 1.24
C ARG A 315 -3.83 -8.14 -0.19
N ASP A 316 -2.90 -8.18 -1.14
CA ASP A 316 -3.09 -7.81 -2.54
C ASP A 316 -2.82 -8.99 -3.49
N PRO A 317 -3.72 -9.98 -3.58
CA PRO A 317 -3.71 -10.98 -4.64
C PRO A 317 -3.89 -10.31 -5.99
N TYR A 318 -3.19 -10.74 -7.02
CA TYR A 318 -3.32 -10.14 -8.34
C TYR A 318 -3.56 -11.19 -9.44
N PRO A 319 -4.43 -10.87 -10.43
CA PRO A 319 -4.71 -11.77 -11.54
C PRO A 319 -3.65 -11.63 -12.63
N VAL A 320 -3.33 -12.75 -13.27
CA VAL A 320 -2.41 -12.81 -14.40
C VAL A 320 -3.07 -13.60 -15.53
N LEU A 321 -2.96 -13.13 -16.75
CA LEU A 321 -3.36 -13.87 -17.94
C LEU A 321 -2.19 -14.73 -18.44
N HIS A 322 -2.29 -16.03 -18.21
CA HIS A 322 -1.28 -17.04 -18.50
C HIS A 322 -1.82 -18.11 -19.43
N ASP A 323 -1.21 -18.30 -20.60
CA ASP A 323 -1.59 -19.30 -21.61
C ASP A 323 -3.12 -19.38 -21.87
N GLY A 324 -3.76 -18.21 -21.99
CA GLY A 324 -5.21 -18.10 -22.21
C GLY A 324 -6.10 -18.36 -20.99
N HIS A 325 -5.51 -18.63 -19.82
CA HIS A 325 -6.18 -18.84 -18.54
C HIS A 325 -5.95 -17.65 -17.61
N ILE A 326 -6.87 -17.43 -16.68
CA ILE A 326 -6.68 -16.47 -15.59
C ILE A 326 -6.15 -17.24 -14.38
N VAL A 327 -5.04 -16.80 -13.83
CA VAL A 327 -4.47 -17.32 -12.58
C VAL A 327 -4.28 -16.18 -11.60
N TRP A 328 -4.36 -16.47 -10.33
CA TRP A 328 -4.06 -15.55 -9.25
C TRP A 328 -2.68 -15.83 -8.69
N ILE A 329 -1.91 -14.79 -8.44
CA ILE A 329 -0.67 -14.89 -7.67
C ILE A 329 -0.90 -14.22 -6.32
N VAL A 330 -0.52 -14.92 -5.26
CA VAL A 330 -0.62 -14.44 -3.88
C VAL A 330 0.72 -14.64 -3.20
N ASP A 331 1.24 -13.58 -2.60
CA ASP A 331 2.49 -13.66 -1.86
C ASP A 331 2.28 -14.26 -0.46
N GLY A 332 3.13 -15.22 -0.11
CA GLY A 332 3.11 -15.90 1.18
C GLY A 332 4.37 -15.62 2.00
N TYR A 333 4.17 -15.05 3.17
CA TYR A 333 5.24 -14.69 4.09
C TYR A 333 5.45 -15.74 5.16
N THR A 334 6.72 -15.98 5.48
CA THR A 334 7.11 -16.61 6.73
C THR A 334 7.46 -15.51 7.74
N VAL A 335 6.90 -15.61 8.92
CA VAL A 335 7.02 -14.57 9.96
C VAL A 335 7.42 -15.16 11.31
N SER A 336 8.03 -14.34 12.16
CA SER A 336 8.30 -14.68 13.55
C SER A 336 8.31 -13.41 14.41
N ASP A 337 8.01 -13.55 15.69
CA ASP A 337 8.14 -12.52 16.72
C ASP A 337 9.27 -12.83 17.72
N HIS A 338 10.09 -13.84 17.43
CA HIS A 338 11.13 -14.37 18.30
C HIS A 338 12.55 -14.21 17.76
N PHE A 339 12.76 -13.40 16.70
CA PHE A 339 14.11 -13.19 16.19
C PHE A 339 14.94 -12.34 17.18
N PRO A 340 16.11 -12.83 17.64
CA PRO A 340 16.85 -12.18 18.71
C PRO A 340 17.31 -10.76 18.35
N TYR A 341 17.15 -9.81 19.25
CA TYR A 341 17.53 -8.41 19.12
C TYR A 341 16.84 -7.62 18.00
N SER A 342 15.99 -8.21 17.20
CA SER A 342 15.28 -7.48 16.15
C SER A 342 14.13 -6.64 16.71
N GLN A 343 13.96 -5.45 16.14
CA GLN A 343 12.82 -4.57 16.39
C GLN A 343 11.51 -5.23 15.88
N ARG A 344 10.45 -5.12 16.64
CA ARG A 344 9.10 -5.49 16.22
C ARG A 344 8.48 -4.35 15.39
N ASN A 345 7.79 -4.71 14.32
CA ASN A 345 6.95 -3.77 13.57
C ASN A 345 5.61 -3.51 14.30
N GLY A 346 4.72 -2.73 13.66
CA GLY A 346 3.40 -2.41 14.20
C GLY A 346 2.51 -3.63 14.48
N ASP A 347 2.69 -4.73 13.75
CA ASP A 347 1.94 -5.98 13.91
C ASP A 347 2.56 -6.95 14.92
N GLY A 348 3.65 -6.54 15.58
CA GLY A 348 4.36 -7.33 16.56
C GLY A 348 5.34 -8.36 16.00
N ILE A 349 5.48 -8.43 14.68
CA ILE A 349 6.41 -9.30 13.95
C ILE A 349 7.82 -8.69 14.00
N ASN A 350 8.86 -9.53 14.15
CA ASN A 350 10.25 -9.07 14.11
C ASN A 350 11.16 -9.87 13.17
N TYR A 351 10.54 -10.65 12.28
CA TYR A 351 11.17 -11.36 11.17
C TYR A 351 10.14 -11.59 10.08
N ILE A 352 10.48 -11.30 8.84
CA ILE A 352 9.63 -11.54 7.69
C ILE A 352 10.44 -11.88 6.45
N ARG A 353 9.96 -12.84 5.67
CA ARG A 353 10.48 -13.21 4.33
C ARG A 353 9.32 -13.48 3.38
N ASN A 354 9.45 -13.02 2.15
CA ASN A 354 8.58 -13.44 1.06
C ASN A 354 9.07 -14.79 0.52
N SER A 355 8.77 -15.84 1.24
CA SER A 355 9.35 -17.14 0.99
C SER A 355 8.54 -18.00 0.02
N VAL A 356 7.28 -17.65 -0.25
CA VAL A 356 6.41 -18.46 -1.07
C VAL A 356 5.60 -17.61 -2.04
N LYS A 357 5.55 -18.00 -3.30
CA LYS A 357 4.59 -17.51 -4.30
C LYS A 357 3.51 -18.57 -4.49
N VAL A 358 2.27 -18.20 -4.25
CA VAL A 358 1.13 -19.12 -4.40
C VAL A 358 0.39 -18.79 -5.69
N VAL A 359 0.20 -19.77 -6.53
CA VAL A 359 -0.53 -19.64 -7.80
C VAL A 359 -1.84 -20.41 -7.69
N VAL A 360 -2.95 -19.73 -7.93
CA VAL A 360 -4.30 -20.33 -7.93
C VAL A 360 -4.93 -20.17 -9.31
N ASP A 361 -5.24 -21.28 -9.97
CA ASP A 361 -5.99 -21.27 -11.23
C ASP A 361 -7.44 -20.83 -10.97
N ALA A 362 -7.88 -19.76 -11.61
CA ALA A 362 -9.19 -19.16 -11.37
C ALA A 362 -10.35 -20.04 -11.81
N TYR A 363 -10.13 -20.96 -12.75
CA TYR A 363 -11.17 -21.86 -13.24
C TYR A 363 -11.29 -23.14 -12.40
N SER A 364 -10.19 -23.80 -12.11
CA SER A 364 -10.18 -25.11 -11.40
C SER A 364 -9.92 -25.02 -9.90
N GLY A 365 -9.35 -23.91 -9.43
CA GLY A 365 -8.90 -23.72 -8.05
C GLY A 365 -7.66 -24.57 -7.71
N LYS A 366 -6.93 -25.08 -8.70
CA LYS A 366 -5.65 -25.72 -8.48
C LYS A 366 -4.71 -24.72 -7.84
N THR A 367 -4.07 -25.10 -6.75
CA THR A 367 -3.21 -24.22 -5.95
C THR A 367 -1.81 -24.82 -5.89
N ASP A 368 -0.84 -24.10 -6.39
CA ASP A 368 0.58 -24.47 -6.41
C ASP A 368 1.38 -23.48 -5.54
N PHE A 369 2.30 -23.99 -4.72
CA PHE A 369 3.15 -23.22 -3.82
C PHE A 369 4.59 -23.28 -4.31
N TYR A 370 5.18 -22.14 -4.67
CA TYR A 370 6.54 -22.03 -5.16
C TYR A 370 7.44 -21.35 -4.14
N VAL A 371 8.57 -21.96 -3.77
CA VAL A 371 9.52 -21.39 -2.81
C VAL A 371 10.36 -20.33 -3.53
N SER A 372 10.20 -19.07 -3.11
CA SER A 372 10.90 -17.91 -3.67
C SER A 372 12.15 -17.50 -2.89
N ASP A 373 12.24 -17.84 -1.60
CA ASP A 373 13.45 -17.64 -0.78
C ASP A 373 13.88 -18.98 -0.16
N PRO A 374 14.66 -19.80 -0.93
CA PRO A 374 15.09 -21.13 -0.45
C PRO A 374 16.07 -21.05 0.71
N ASP A 375 16.59 -19.88 1.07
CA ASP A 375 17.50 -19.70 2.20
C ASP A 375 16.79 -19.42 3.52
N ASP A 376 15.50 -19.13 3.50
CA ASP A 376 14.71 -18.92 4.70
C ASP A 376 14.60 -20.21 5.55
N PRO A 377 15.04 -20.17 6.84
CA PRO A 377 15.01 -21.36 7.70
C PRO A 377 13.59 -21.81 8.05
N ILE A 378 12.59 -20.90 8.01
CA ILE A 378 11.22 -21.23 8.36
C ILE A 378 10.58 -22.01 7.21
N VAL A 379 10.70 -21.54 5.96
CA VAL A 379 10.17 -22.29 4.81
C VAL A 379 10.85 -23.65 4.65
N LYS A 380 12.19 -23.73 4.85
CA LYS A 380 12.91 -25.03 4.87
C LYS A 380 12.34 -26.00 5.90
N THR A 381 11.86 -25.51 7.02
CA THR A 381 11.22 -26.35 8.03
C THR A 381 9.88 -26.87 7.54
N TRP A 382 9.06 -26.00 6.93
CA TRP A 382 7.77 -26.39 6.38
C TRP A 382 7.90 -27.34 5.18
N GLU A 383 8.90 -27.17 4.31
CA GLU A 383 9.20 -28.11 3.21
C GLU A 383 9.51 -29.53 3.74
N ARG A 384 10.19 -29.63 4.87
CA ARG A 384 10.46 -30.94 5.50
C ARG A 384 9.24 -31.58 6.13
N ILE A 385 8.30 -30.75 6.64
CA ILE A 385 7.05 -31.23 7.24
C ILE A 385 6.05 -31.62 6.14
N PHE A 386 6.00 -30.86 5.04
CA PHE A 386 5.08 -31.04 3.93
C PHE A 386 5.84 -31.14 2.59
N PRO A 387 6.56 -32.23 2.31
CA PRO A 387 7.48 -32.32 1.16
C PRO A 387 6.77 -32.22 -0.20
N ASP A 388 5.46 -32.60 -0.27
CA ASP A 388 4.70 -32.60 -1.52
C ASP A 388 3.93 -31.26 -1.75
N LEU A 389 4.00 -30.33 -0.79
CA LEU A 389 3.26 -29.07 -0.88
C LEU A 389 4.00 -28.04 -1.72
N PHE A 390 5.31 -27.97 -1.57
CA PHE A 390 6.14 -26.92 -2.14
C PHE A 390 6.86 -27.38 -3.40
N LYS A 391 7.01 -26.44 -4.34
CA LYS A 391 7.78 -26.61 -5.56
C LYS A 391 8.91 -25.58 -5.62
N PRO A 392 10.07 -25.91 -6.19
CA PRO A 392 11.09 -24.92 -6.47
C PRO A 392 10.58 -23.85 -7.44
N LEU A 393 10.98 -22.57 -7.24
CA LEU A 393 10.53 -21.45 -8.07
C LEU A 393 10.92 -21.61 -9.54
N ASP A 394 12.08 -22.21 -9.83
CA ASP A 394 12.56 -22.48 -11.19
C ASP A 394 11.70 -23.48 -11.98
N THR A 395 10.78 -24.18 -11.32
CA THR A 395 9.78 -25.03 -11.97
C THR A 395 8.52 -24.31 -12.41
N MET A 396 8.39 -23.02 -12.05
CA MET A 396 7.28 -22.18 -12.52
C MET A 396 7.41 -21.94 -14.02
N PRO A 397 6.30 -21.95 -14.80
CA PRO A 397 6.33 -21.60 -16.20
C PRO A 397 7.01 -20.25 -16.42
N PRO A 398 7.93 -20.11 -17.40
CA PRO A 398 8.72 -18.88 -17.57
C PRO A 398 7.89 -17.61 -17.84
N ASP A 399 6.79 -17.74 -18.56
CA ASP A 399 5.84 -16.64 -18.81
C ASP A 399 5.12 -16.21 -17.54
N LEU A 400 4.69 -17.15 -16.70
CA LEU A 400 4.12 -16.86 -15.40
C LEU A 400 5.16 -16.27 -14.43
N HIS A 401 6.39 -16.79 -14.46
CA HIS A 401 7.50 -16.26 -13.67
C HIS A 401 7.79 -14.79 -14.00
N ALA A 402 7.59 -14.37 -15.26
CA ALA A 402 7.76 -12.98 -15.68
C ALA A 402 6.75 -12.00 -15.05
N HIS A 403 5.67 -12.49 -14.45
CA HIS A 403 4.65 -11.69 -13.75
C HIS A 403 4.84 -11.64 -12.22
N ILE A 404 5.88 -12.28 -11.67
CA ILE A 404 6.19 -12.14 -10.24
C ILE A 404 6.61 -10.71 -9.96
N ARG A 405 5.94 -10.05 -9.02
CA ARG A 405 6.27 -8.69 -8.55
C ARG A 405 6.75 -8.71 -7.09
N TYR A 406 7.49 -7.68 -6.69
CA TYR A 406 7.85 -7.50 -5.29
C TYR A 406 6.63 -6.97 -4.52
N PRO A 407 6.19 -7.63 -3.44
CA PRO A 407 4.90 -7.30 -2.81
C PRO A 407 4.94 -5.97 -2.04
N GLU A 408 3.86 -5.19 -2.16
CA GLU A 408 3.75 -3.86 -1.56
C GLU A 408 3.74 -3.91 -0.03
N ASP A 409 3.04 -4.87 0.58
CA ASP A 409 2.98 -5.00 2.04
C ASP A 409 4.37 -5.24 2.65
N LEU A 410 5.15 -6.15 2.07
CA LEU A 410 6.52 -6.37 2.54
C LEU A 410 7.38 -5.13 2.35
N PHE A 411 7.26 -4.47 1.18
CA PHE A 411 8.04 -3.28 0.89
C PHE A 411 7.73 -2.14 1.86
N LEU A 412 6.45 -1.93 2.20
CA LEU A 412 6.03 -0.94 3.20
C LEU A 412 6.60 -1.25 4.59
N ILE A 413 6.55 -2.51 5.03
CA ILE A 413 7.16 -2.95 6.30
C ILE A 413 8.66 -2.67 6.28
N GLN A 414 9.35 -3.01 5.19
CA GLN A 414 10.77 -2.78 5.05
C GLN A 414 11.11 -1.28 5.01
N ALA A 415 10.35 -0.46 4.28
CA ALA A 415 10.54 0.99 4.22
C ALA A 415 10.31 1.65 5.59
N ASP A 416 9.30 1.22 6.35
CA ASP A 416 9.05 1.71 7.70
C ASP A 416 10.22 1.40 8.64
N ILE A 417 10.68 0.16 8.67
CA ILE A 417 11.86 -0.23 9.46
C ILE A 417 13.12 0.51 8.96
N TYR A 418 13.31 0.61 7.63
CA TYR A 418 14.46 1.28 7.04
C TYR A 418 14.50 2.77 7.37
N SER A 419 13.36 3.41 7.55
CA SER A 419 13.24 4.82 7.94
C SER A 419 14.05 5.18 9.19
N THR A 420 14.30 4.20 10.05
CA THR A 420 15.14 4.32 11.26
C THR A 420 16.45 3.54 11.12
N TYR A 421 16.40 2.33 10.56
CA TYR A 421 17.52 1.38 10.55
C TYR A 421 18.46 1.54 9.35
N HIS A 422 18.27 2.57 8.50
CA HIS A 422 19.30 3.02 7.57
C HIS A 422 20.49 3.62 8.33
N MET A 423 20.27 4.21 9.52
CA MET A 423 21.32 4.70 10.42
C MET A 423 22.07 3.51 11.03
N THR A 424 23.26 3.20 10.49
CA THR A 424 24.09 2.08 10.94
C THR A 424 25.07 2.46 12.04
N ASP A 425 25.40 3.74 12.19
CA ASP A 425 26.24 4.23 13.30
C ASP A 425 25.43 4.27 14.59
N PRO A 426 25.87 3.59 15.67
CA PRO A 426 25.13 3.53 16.93
C PRO A 426 24.90 4.89 17.59
N GLN A 427 25.77 5.87 17.38
CA GLN A 427 25.60 7.21 17.94
C GLN A 427 24.52 8.00 17.20
N VAL A 428 24.58 7.98 15.87
CA VAL A 428 23.56 8.61 15.00
C VAL A 428 22.19 7.98 15.26
N PHE A 429 22.16 6.66 15.38
CA PHE A 429 20.95 5.90 15.70
C PHE A 429 20.39 6.25 17.09
N TYR A 430 21.23 6.30 18.10
CA TYR A 430 20.82 6.63 19.48
C TYR A 430 20.27 8.06 19.58
N ASN A 431 20.91 9.01 18.93
CA ASN A 431 20.48 10.41 18.91
C ASN A 431 19.29 10.66 17.98
N ARG A 432 18.92 9.68 17.15
CA ARG A 432 17.86 9.81 16.12
C ARG A 432 18.10 11.02 15.20
N GLU A 433 19.33 11.18 14.74
CA GLU A 433 19.77 12.40 14.02
C GLU A 433 19.17 12.49 12.60
N ASP A 434 18.83 11.37 11.98
CA ASP A 434 18.40 11.28 10.59
C ASP A 434 17.15 10.36 10.43
N LEU A 435 16.10 10.62 11.19
CA LEU A 435 14.84 9.85 11.03
C LEU A 435 14.13 10.22 9.74
N TRP A 436 13.67 9.20 9.02
CA TRP A 436 12.88 9.37 7.80
C TRP A 436 11.41 9.05 8.03
N GLY A 437 10.61 9.39 7.04
CA GLY A 437 9.20 9.09 7.00
C GLY A 437 8.70 9.03 5.55
N PHE A 438 7.45 8.68 5.39
CA PHE A 438 6.80 8.64 4.08
C PHE A 438 6.34 10.04 3.68
N PRO A 439 6.49 10.43 2.42
CA PRO A 439 5.94 11.68 1.93
C PRO A 439 4.41 11.64 1.99
N ARG A 440 3.81 12.82 1.97
CA ARG A 440 2.36 12.98 1.89
C ARG A 440 1.95 13.35 0.48
N GLU A 441 0.76 12.95 0.09
CA GLU A 441 0.08 13.38 -1.13
C GLU A 441 -1.34 13.84 -0.83
N ASN A 442 -1.89 14.69 -1.67
CA ASN A 442 -3.32 15.04 -1.61
C ASN A 442 -4.07 14.23 -2.65
N PHE A 443 -5.03 13.44 -2.20
CA PHE A 443 -5.93 12.68 -3.04
C PHE A 443 -7.38 12.93 -2.59
N ASP A 444 -8.24 13.29 -3.55
CA ASP A 444 -9.68 13.58 -3.31
C ASP A 444 -9.94 14.45 -2.06
N GLU A 445 -9.19 15.57 -1.94
CA GLU A 445 -9.24 16.55 -0.83
C GLU A 445 -8.71 16.04 0.52
N GLN A 446 -8.15 14.84 0.57
CA GLN A 446 -7.53 14.29 1.77
C GLN A 446 -6.01 14.25 1.64
N THR A 447 -5.31 14.61 2.70
CA THR A 447 -3.85 14.41 2.77
C THR A 447 -3.58 13.04 3.36
N VAL A 448 -3.00 12.17 2.55
CA VAL A 448 -2.70 10.77 2.91
C VAL A 448 -1.20 10.48 2.77
N PRO A 449 -0.64 9.48 3.47
CA PRO A 449 0.70 8.99 3.19
C PRO A 449 0.75 8.43 1.77
N MET A 450 1.82 8.77 1.04
CA MET A 450 2.06 8.22 -0.28
C MET A 450 2.29 6.72 -0.20
N GLN A 451 1.67 5.97 -1.11
CA GLN A 451 1.88 4.53 -1.23
C GLN A 451 3.02 4.23 -2.20
N PRO A 452 3.71 3.09 -2.06
CA PRO A 452 4.63 2.62 -3.07
C PRO A 452 3.92 2.48 -4.41
N TYR A 453 4.67 2.59 -5.48
CA TYR A 453 4.11 2.41 -6.83
C TYR A 453 5.07 1.67 -7.72
N TYR A 454 4.49 0.82 -8.58
CA TYR A 454 5.23 0.15 -9.63
C TYR A 454 5.45 1.09 -10.81
N VAL A 455 6.55 0.90 -11.49
CA VAL A 455 6.88 1.60 -12.73
C VAL A 455 7.90 0.82 -13.56
N ILE A 456 7.72 0.81 -14.87
CA ILE A 456 8.76 0.38 -15.80
C ILE A 456 9.64 1.59 -16.10
N MET A 457 10.91 1.52 -15.71
CA MET A 457 11.84 2.60 -15.98
C MET A 457 13.27 2.11 -16.16
N ARG A 458 14.07 2.93 -16.84
CA ARG A 458 15.51 2.72 -16.90
C ARG A 458 16.17 3.44 -15.72
N LEU A 459 16.79 2.66 -14.87
CA LEU A 459 17.51 3.19 -13.72
C LEU A 459 18.72 4.03 -14.17
N PRO A 460 19.10 5.08 -13.41
CA PRO A 460 20.29 5.87 -13.66
C PRO A 460 21.55 5.00 -13.80
N GLY A 461 22.20 5.08 -14.97
CA GLY A 461 23.39 4.28 -15.29
C GLY A 461 23.13 2.89 -15.86
N GLU A 462 21.90 2.45 -15.96
CA GLU A 462 21.52 1.15 -16.54
C GLU A 462 21.19 1.29 -18.04
N SER A 463 21.29 0.18 -18.77
CA SER A 463 21.07 0.17 -20.23
C SER A 463 19.67 -0.26 -20.67
N HIS A 464 18.95 -0.96 -19.81
CA HIS A 464 17.60 -1.49 -20.07
C HIS A 464 16.60 -0.96 -19.04
N ALA A 465 15.34 -0.94 -19.43
CA ALA A 465 14.24 -0.66 -18.53
C ALA A 465 13.84 -1.94 -17.79
N GLU A 466 13.44 -1.79 -16.54
CA GLU A 466 12.98 -2.88 -15.69
C GLU A 466 11.75 -2.43 -14.89
N TYR A 467 10.98 -3.38 -14.43
CA TYR A 467 9.84 -3.16 -13.55
C TYR A 467 10.32 -3.09 -12.10
N ILE A 468 10.02 -2.01 -11.42
CA ILE A 468 10.44 -1.76 -10.05
C ILE A 468 9.27 -1.27 -9.20
N LEU A 469 9.33 -1.57 -7.91
CA LEU A 469 8.47 -0.96 -6.89
C LEU A 469 9.28 0.11 -6.16
N MET A 470 8.75 1.33 -6.03
CA MET A 470 9.50 2.43 -5.44
C MET A 470 8.67 3.31 -4.52
N LEU A 471 9.36 3.98 -3.59
CA LEU A 471 8.80 4.96 -2.67
C LEU A 471 9.82 6.05 -2.37
N PRO A 472 9.50 7.33 -2.59
CA PRO A 472 10.29 8.43 -2.08
C PRO A 472 10.30 8.46 -0.55
N MET A 473 11.40 8.97 0.04
CA MET A 473 11.51 9.13 1.49
C MET A 473 11.80 10.59 1.82
N VAL A 474 11.27 11.05 2.94
CA VAL A 474 11.46 12.42 3.45
C VAL A 474 12.01 12.38 4.88
N PRO A 475 12.76 13.40 5.34
CA PRO A 475 13.10 13.52 6.75
C PRO A 475 11.83 13.66 7.60
N GLN A 476 11.80 13.07 8.77
CA GLN A 476 10.65 13.16 9.66
C GLN A 476 10.27 14.62 9.96
N GLY A 477 8.99 14.97 9.74
CA GLY A 477 8.49 16.31 9.95
C GLY A 477 8.86 17.34 8.87
N ARG A 478 9.37 16.90 7.73
CA ARG A 478 9.67 17.74 6.56
C ARG A 478 9.08 17.13 5.30
N ASP A 479 8.94 17.94 4.25
CA ASP A 479 8.34 17.51 2.99
C ASP A 479 9.34 17.44 1.82
N ASN A 480 10.61 17.83 2.01
CA ASN A 480 11.64 17.67 0.98
C ASN A 480 12.15 16.23 0.94
N MET A 481 12.43 15.71 -0.25
CA MET A 481 12.97 14.37 -0.39
C MET A 481 14.43 14.28 0.03
N ILE A 482 14.78 13.15 0.62
CA ILE A 482 16.15 12.82 1.05
C ILE A 482 16.67 11.57 0.36
N SER A 483 15.78 10.70 -0.05
CA SER A 483 16.14 9.42 -0.62
C SER A 483 14.94 8.86 -1.42
N TRP A 484 15.21 7.80 -2.14
CA TRP A 484 14.21 7.00 -2.83
C TRP A 484 14.60 5.52 -2.72
N LEU A 485 13.74 4.77 -2.05
CA LEU A 485 13.91 3.33 -1.86
C LEU A 485 13.17 2.59 -2.97
N ALA A 486 13.76 1.52 -3.50
CA ALA A 486 13.11 0.69 -4.50
C ALA A 486 13.50 -0.79 -4.38
N ALA A 487 12.65 -1.63 -4.96
CA ALA A 487 12.83 -3.07 -5.10
C ALA A 487 12.75 -3.47 -6.58
N ARG A 488 13.69 -4.27 -7.05
CA ARG A 488 13.68 -4.84 -8.40
C ARG A 488 12.66 -5.99 -8.47
N CYS A 489 11.88 -6.01 -9.56
CA CYS A 489 10.87 -7.03 -9.79
C CYS A 489 11.24 -8.00 -10.91
N ASP A 490 12.27 -7.72 -11.69
CA ASP A 490 12.60 -8.47 -12.90
C ASP A 490 13.86 -9.33 -12.76
N GLY A 491 13.89 -10.44 -13.51
CA GLY A 491 15.05 -11.24 -13.79
C GLY A 491 15.75 -11.82 -12.57
N THR A 492 17.07 -11.91 -12.65
CA THR A 492 17.95 -12.46 -11.58
C THR A 492 18.08 -11.53 -10.39
N ASP A 493 17.75 -10.25 -10.57
CA ASP A 493 17.84 -9.23 -9.53
C ASP A 493 16.54 -9.05 -8.73
N TYR A 494 15.56 -9.92 -8.96
CA TYR A 494 14.30 -9.93 -8.23
C TYR A 494 14.52 -9.88 -6.71
N GLY A 495 13.82 -8.97 -6.05
CA GLY A 495 13.87 -8.81 -4.59
C GLY A 495 15.12 -8.09 -4.07
N HIS A 496 15.99 -7.57 -4.95
CA HIS A 496 17.10 -6.74 -4.57
C HIS A 496 16.60 -5.32 -4.25
N LEU A 497 16.82 -4.89 -3.02
CA LEU A 497 16.51 -3.53 -2.56
C LEU A 497 17.69 -2.60 -2.83
N PHE A 498 17.38 -1.40 -3.28
CA PHE A 498 18.39 -0.35 -3.45
C PHE A 498 17.82 1.02 -3.06
N GLU A 499 18.71 1.91 -2.69
CA GLU A 499 18.42 3.29 -2.31
C GLU A 499 19.22 4.25 -3.17
N TYR A 500 18.55 5.25 -3.73
CA TYR A 500 19.22 6.44 -4.22
C TYR A 500 19.20 7.53 -3.15
N SER A 501 20.36 7.78 -2.55
CA SER A 501 20.54 8.80 -1.51
C SER A 501 20.82 10.16 -2.14
N PHE A 502 20.04 11.17 -1.79
CA PHE A 502 20.17 12.51 -2.34
C PHE A 502 21.20 13.34 -1.60
N SER A 503 21.94 14.18 -2.33
CA SER A 503 22.89 15.09 -1.71
C SER A 503 22.19 16.07 -0.77
N LYS A 504 22.69 16.19 0.46
CA LYS A 504 22.18 17.16 1.45
C LYS A 504 22.48 18.63 1.08
N ASP A 505 23.35 18.85 0.09
CA ASP A 505 23.71 20.20 -0.39
C ASP A 505 22.67 20.79 -1.35
N LYS A 506 21.67 20.01 -1.74
CA LYS A 506 20.61 20.41 -2.67
C LYS A 506 19.24 20.14 -2.09
N LEU A 507 18.30 21.01 -2.44
CA LEU A 507 16.91 20.81 -2.11
C LEU A 507 16.23 20.00 -3.23
N PHE A 508 15.71 18.83 -2.88
CA PHE A 508 14.83 18.04 -3.74
C PHE A 508 13.41 18.16 -3.21
N TYR A 509 12.54 18.72 -4.03
CA TYR A 509 11.13 18.88 -3.63
C TYR A 509 10.45 17.53 -3.47
N GLY A 510 9.74 17.34 -2.37
CA GLY A 510 8.91 16.17 -2.20
C GLY A 510 7.54 16.31 -2.86
N PRO A 511 6.77 15.22 -2.98
CA PRO A 511 5.47 15.19 -3.64
C PRO A 511 4.52 16.28 -3.14
N TYR A 512 4.36 16.42 -1.85
CA TYR A 512 3.49 17.44 -1.25
C TYR A 512 3.90 18.88 -1.60
N GLN A 513 5.21 19.16 -1.67
CA GLN A 513 5.71 20.48 -2.07
C GLN A 513 5.45 20.76 -3.55
N ILE A 514 5.56 19.74 -4.41
CA ILE A 514 5.23 19.88 -5.84
C ILE A 514 3.73 20.12 -6.01
N GLN A 515 2.87 19.40 -5.30
CA GLN A 515 1.41 19.65 -5.32
C GLN A 515 1.07 21.06 -4.84
N ALA A 516 1.74 21.57 -3.80
CA ALA A 516 1.58 22.95 -3.37
C ALA A 516 1.96 23.95 -4.48
N ARG A 517 3.05 23.68 -5.22
CA ARG A 517 3.47 24.54 -6.36
C ARG A 517 2.49 24.45 -7.54
N ILE A 518 1.92 23.29 -7.82
CA ILE A 518 0.86 23.12 -8.82
C ILE A 518 -0.33 24.00 -8.45
N ASN A 519 -0.79 23.94 -7.22
CA ASN A 519 -1.90 24.74 -6.71
C ASN A 519 -1.61 26.26 -6.67
N GLN A 520 -0.35 26.65 -6.54
CA GLN A 520 0.09 28.04 -6.58
C GLN A 520 0.26 28.59 -8.00
N ASN A 521 0.30 27.73 -9.04
CA ASN A 521 0.38 28.20 -10.41
C ASN A 521 -0.95 28.85 -10.82
N PRO A 522 -0.94 30.16 -11.21
CA PRO A 522 -2.18 30.92 -11.45
C PRO A 522 -3.04 30.36 -12.57
N ASP A 523 -2.40 29.80 -13.63
CA ASP A 523 -3.13 29.30 -14.78
C ASP A 523 -3.76 27.94 -14.47
N ILE A 524 -3.05 27.07 -13.79
CA ILE A 524 -3.54 25.75 -13.37
C ILE A 524 -4.64 25.93 -12.31
N SER A 525 -4.38 26.73 -11.28
CA SER A 525 -5.35 26.98 -10.19
C SER A 525 -6.65 27.58 -10.71
N ARG A 526 -6.58 28.51 -11.66
CA ARG A 526 -7.76 29.09 -12.31
C ARG A 526 -8.57 28.03 -13.04
N GLN A 527 -7.93 27.17 -13.84
CA GLN A 527 -8.61 26.12 -14.57
C GLN A 527 -9.23 25.07 -13.64
N MET A 528 -8.49 24.62 -12.62
CA MET A 528 -9.01 23.70 -11.61
C MET A 528 -10.22 24.29 -10.88
N SER A 529 -10.17 25.57 -10.52
CA SER A 529 -11.30 26.27 -9.87
C SER A 529 -12.53 26.37 -10.78
N LEU A 530 -12.34 26.58 -12.09
CA LEU A 530 -13.44 26.58 -13.05
C LEU A 530 -14.07 25.19 -13.23
N TRP A 531 -13.27 24.15 -13.26
CA TRP A 531 -13.76 22.78 -13.39
C TRP A 531 -14.34 22.21 -12.09
N ASN A 532 -14.01 22.79 -10.96
CA ASN A 532 -14.54 22.38 -9.64
C ASN A 532 -15.81 23.17 -9.26
N GLN A 533 -16.60 23.56 -10.26
CA GLN A 533 -17.84 24.33 -10.07
C GLN A 533 -19.04 23.63 -10.75
N MET A 534 -20.23 23.86 -10.20
CA MET A 534 -21.53 23.51 -10.81
C MET A 534 -21.67 22.04 -11.28
N GLY A 535 -21.38 21.07 -10.41
CA GLY A 535 -21.68 19.67 -10.67
C GLY A 535 -20.55 18.88 -11.30
N SER A 536 -19.34 19.44 -11.38
CA SER A 536 -18.12 18.71 -11.69
C SER A 536 -17.08 18.83 -10.57
N LYS A 537 -16.26 17.80 -10.39
CA LYS A 537 -15.19 17.71 -9.40
C LYS A 537 -13.87 17.35 -10.06
N VAL A 538 -12.82 18.09 -9.71
CA VAL A 538 -11.45 17.78 -10.10
C VAL A 538 -10.87 16.76 -9.12
N VAL A 539 -10.28 15.70 -9.64
CA VAL A 539 -9.54 14.69 -8.87
C VAL A 539 -8.11 14.65 -9.40
N LEU A 540 -7.14 14.91 -8.54
CA LEU A 540 -5.73 14.69 -8.84
C LEU A 540 -5.39 13.23 -8.57
N GLY A 541 -4.66 12.58 -9.48
CA GLY A 541 -4.16 11.22 -9.26
C GLY A 541 -2.83 11.21 -8.51
N ASN A 542 -2.17 10.06 -8.46
CA ASN A 542 -0.85 9.95 -7.85
C ASN A 542 0.14 10.89 -8.52
N LEU A 543 0.88 11.64 -7.71
CA LEU A 543 2.04 12.37 -8.18
C LEU A 543 3.24 11.43 -8.24
N LEU A 544 3.66 11.07 -9.46
CA LEU A 544 4.82 10.21 -9.68
C LEU A 544 6.11 11.01 -9.67
N VAL A 545 7.10 10.52 -8.95
CA VAL A 545 8.47 11.05 -8.95
C VAL A 545 9.32 10.12 -9.79
N ILE A 546 9.78 10.57 -10.93
CA ILE A 546 10.44 9.73 -11.94
C ILE A 546 11.88 10.19 -12.12
N PRO A 547 12.87 9.42 -11.68
CA PRO A 547 14.25 9.67 -12.00
C PRO A 547 14.50 9.44 -13.51
N ILE A 548 15.02 10.44 -14.16
CA ILE A 548 15.46 10.35 -15.55
C ILE A 548 16.93 10.81 -15.60
N GLN A 549 17.82 9.88 -15.92
CA GLN A 549 19.27 10.13 -15.83
C GLN A 549 19.63 10.61 -14.40
N ASP A 550 20.22 11.79 -14.25
CA ASP A 550 20.59 12.39 -12.96
C ASP A 550 19.66 13.56 -12.59
N SER A 551 18.35 13.42 -12.87
CA SER A 551 17.31 14.45 -12.62
C SER A 551 15.99 13.82 -12.24
N LEU A 552 15.09 14.61 -11.64
CA LEU A 552 13.74 14.18 -11.26
C LEU A 552 12.69 14.89 -12.11
N LEU A 553 11.84 14.12 -12.75
CA LEU A 553 10.61 14.57 -13.39
C LEU A 553 9.43 14.21 -12.49
N TYR A 554 8.50 15.15 -12.26
CA TYR A 554 7.27 14.91 -11.54
C TYR A 554 6.11 14.93 -12.53
N VAL A 555 5.22 13.94 -12.44
CA VAL A 555 4.05 13.85 -13.33
C VAL A 555 2.81 13.54 -12.47
N GLU A 556 1.74 14.32 -12.66
CA GLU A 556 0.48 14.15 -11.95
C GLU A 556 -0.68 14.22 -12.94
N PRO A 557 -1.50 13.16 -13.07
CA PRO A 557 -2.68 13.17 -13.91
C PRO A 557 -3.83 13.92 -13.20
N LEU A 558 -4.65 14.61 -13.99
CA LEU A 558 -5.83 15.33 -13.51
C LEU A 558 -7.08 14.77 -14.20
N TYR A 559 -8.02 14.31 -13.38
CA TYR A 559 -9.32 13.81 -13.82
C TYR A 559 -10.43 14.80 -13.49
N ILE A 560 -11.47 14.75 -14.31
CA ILE A 560 -12.73 15.44 -14.02
C ILE A 560 -13.82 14.38 -13.95
N ARG A 561 -14.64 14.44 -12.92
CA ARG A 561 -15.84 13.61 -12.80
C ARG A 561 -17.06 14.49 -12.56
N ALA A 562 -18.23 14.09 -13.03
CA ALA A 562 -19.48 14.72 -12.64
C ALA A 562 -19.75 14.45 -11.15
N GLU A 563 -20.27 15.44 -10.42
CA GLU A 563 -20.57 15.33 -8.99
C GLU A 563 -21.53 14.18 -8.67
N ASN A 564 -22.51 13.95 -9.58
CA ASN A 564 -23.47 12.85 -9.52
C ASN A 564 -23.09 11.66 -10.42
N GLY A 565 -21.94 11.69 -11.10
CA GLY A 565 -21.44 10.67 -12.00
C GLY A 565 -20.20 9.98 -11.45
N GLN A 566 -20.05 8.68 -11.72
CA GLN A 566 -18.91 7.90 -11.24
C GLN A 566 -17.86 7.65 -12.33
N LEU A 567 -17.91 8.39 -13.44
CA LEU A 567 -16.99 8.21 -14.55
C LEU A 567 -15.91 9.31 -14.54
N PRO A 568 -14.75 9.08 -13.96
CA PRO A 568 -13.60 10.00 -14.04
C PRO A 568 -12.99 9.96 -15.44
N GLU A 569 -12.79 11.13 -16.04
CA GLU A 569 -12.15 11.31 -17.34
C GLU A 569 -10.77 11.93 -17.15
N LEU A 570 -9.73 11.36 -17.73
CA LEU A 570 -8.38 11.92 -17.73
C LEU A 570 -8.32 13.14 -18.67
N GLN A 571 -8.44 14.32 -18.10
CA GLN A 571 -8.53 15.56 -18.86
C GLN A 571 -7.16 16.19 -19.12
N ARG A 572 -6.27 16.19 -18.14
CA ARG A 572 -4.96 16.87 -18.24
C ARG A 572 -3.87 16.04 -17.58
N VAL A 573 -2.65 16.35 -18.01
CA VAL A 573 -1.42 15.86 -17.40
C VAL A 573 -0.63 17.08 -16.92
N ILE A 574 -0.20 17.08 -15.68
CA ILE A 574 0.65 18.10 -15.11
C ILE A 574 2.05 17.53 -14.99
N ALA A 575 3.04 18.26 -15.46
CA ALA A 575 4.45 17.90 -15.27
C ALA A 575 5.22 19.03 -14.63
N SER A 576 6.13 18.68 -13.73
CA SER A 576 7.02 19.62 -13.05
C SER A 576 8.46 19.17 -13.16
N TYR A 577 9.32 20.14 -13.47
CA TYR A 577 10.77 19.98 -13.49
C TYR A 577 11.44 21.27 -13.00
N SER A 578 12.29 21.17 -12.00
CA SER A 578 12.91 22.33 -11.34
C SER A 578 11.83 23.30 -10.82
N ASP A 579 11.81 24.54 -11.30
CA ASP A 579 10.83 25.58 -10.90
C ASP A 579 9.65 25.69 -11.86
N ARG A 580 9.64 24.94 -12.94
CA ARG A 580 8.59 25.00 -13.96
C ARG A 580 7.53 23.95 -13.69
N VAL A 581 6.27 24.39 -13.79
CA VAL A 581 5.08 23.53 -13.74
C VAL A 581 4.26 23.82 -14.99
N VAL A 582 3.91 22.78 -15.72
CA VAL A 582 3.15 22.88 -16.99
C VAL A 582 2.00 21.89 -16.95
N MET A 583 0.86 22.27 -17.48
CA MET A 583 -0.31 21.40 -17.68
C MET A 583 -0.66 21.34 -19.17
N GLY A 584 -0.84 20.15 -19.68
CA GLY A 584 -1.22 19.88 -21.07
C GLY A 584 -2.32 18.85 -21.21
N GLU A 585 -2.79 18.59 -22.42
CA GLU A 585 -3.86 17.60 -22.70
C GLU A 585 -3.34 16.16 -22.70
N THR A 586 -2.08 15.99 -23.07
CA THR A 586 -1.40 14.70 -23.11
C THR A 586 -0.02 14.84 -22.47
N LEU A 587 0.58 13.71 -22.06
CA LEU A 587 1.95 13.71 -21.57
C LEU A 587 2.93 14.31 -22.57
N ASP A 588 2.82 13.91 -23.84
CA ASP A 588 3.70 14.41 -24.90
C ASP A 588 3.61 15.93 -25.06
N SER A 589 2.40 16.49 -25.17
CA SER A 589 2.22 17.94 -25.26
C SER A 589 2.75 18.69 -24.02
N THR A 590 2.62 18.08 -22.85
CA THR A 590 3.12 18.63 -21.58
C THR A 590 4.65 18.63 -21.53
N LEU A 591 5.28 17.53 -21.94
CA LEU A 591 6.74 17.43 -22.01
C LEU A 591 7.32 18.38 -23.08
N HIS A 592 6.65 18.52 -24.24
CA HIS A 592 7.05 19.51 -25.24
C HIS A 592 6.94 20.96 -24.73
N ALA A 593 5.91 21.28 -23.98
CA ALA A 593 5.78 22.60 -23.35
C ALA A 593 6.82 22.83 -22.24
N LEU A 594 7.25 21.77 -21.55
CA LEU A 594 8.24 21.86 -20.49
C LEU A 594 9.68 21.94 -21.02
N PHE A 595 10.02 21.18 -22.08
CA PHE A 595 11.39 20.98 -22.60
C PHE A 595 11.59 21.41 -24.07
N GLY A 596 10.54 21.87 -24.78
CA GLY A 596 10.60 22.23 -26.20
C GLY A 596 11.49 23.45 -26.51
N PRO A 597 11.69 23.81 -27.81
CA PRO A 597 12.48 24.96 -28.18
C PRO A 597 11.91 26.26 -27.62
N GLY A 598 12.66 26.90 -26.72
CA GLY A 598 12.24 28.06 -25.92
C GLY A 598 12.16 27.77 -24.42
N ALA A 599 12.28 26.52 -24.01
CA ALA A 599 12.40 26.15 -22.61
C ALA A 599 13.76 26.59 -22.05
N ILE A 600 13.77 27.53 -21.15
CA ILE A 600 15.00 27.99 -20.48
C ILE A 600 15.40 26.92 -19.48
N SER A 601 16.61 26.35 -19.66
CA SER A 601 17.24 25.50 -18.67
C SER A 601 17.63 26.36 -17.48
N VAL A 602 16.87 26.29 -16.38
CA VAL A 602 17.26 26.89 -15.11
C VAL A 602 17.98 25.84 -14.29
N ALA A 603 19.25 26.05 -14.01
CA ALA A 603 19.99 25.21 -13.07
C ALA A 603 19.26 25.23 -11.70
N PRO A 604 19.27 24.12 -10.96
CA PRO A 604 18.66 24.10 -9.62
C PRO A 604 19.30 25.20 -8.75
N PRO A 605 18.52 25.89 -7.91
CA PRO A 605 19.04 26.97 -7.09
C PRO A 605 20.16 26.44 -6.19
N THR A 606 21.38 26.93 -6.40
CA THR A 606 22.46 26.74 -5.44
C THR A 606 22.08 27.51 -4.18
N VAL A 607 21.89 26.81 -3.07
CA VAL A 607 21.78 27.47 -1.76
C VAL A 607 23.14 28.15 -1.49
N SER A 608 23.17 29.47 -1.73
CA SER A 608 24.30 30.26 -1.30
C SER A 608 24.39 30.14 0.22
N THR A 609 25.46 29.53 0.71
CA THR A 609 25.85 29.60 2.11
C THR A 609 25.88 31.08 2.51
N VAL A 610 25.04 31.45 3.42
CA VAL A 610 25.04 32.80 4.03
C VAL A 610 26.39 33.00 4.69
N GLY A 611 27.27 33.67 4.00
CA GLY A 611 28.49 34.23 4.57
C GLY A 611 28.14 35.23 5.67
N ALA A 612 28.98 35.30 6.67
CA ALA A 612 28.87 36.16 7.86
C ALA A 612 28.32 37.56 7.52
N ALA A 613 27.32 37.99 8.27
CA ALA A 613 26.68 39.30 8.13
C ALA A 613 27.73 40.43 8.22
N PRO A 614 27.66 41.40 7.28
CA PRO A 614 28.36 42.68 7.43
C PRO A 614 27.69 43.53 8.51
N PRO A 615 28.43 44.46 9.17
CA PRO A 615 27.88 45.30 10.23
C PRO A 615 26.77 46.24 9.69
N PRO A 616 25.77 46.59 10.52
CA PRO A 616 24.60 47.32 10.08
C PRO A 616 24.95 48.70 9.58
N PRO A 617 24.39 49.15 8.40
CA PRO A 617 24.45 50.52 7.98
C PRO A 617 23.46 51.36 8.77
N ALA A 618 23.84 52.64 8.98
CA ALA A 618 23.09 53.66 9.75
C ALA A 618 21.65 53.78 9.25
N ALA A 619 20.75 54.02 10.20
CA ALA A 619 19.30 54.10 10.05
C ALA A 619 18.84 55.04 8.94
N ALA A 620 18.13 54.49 7.93
CA ALA A 620 17.28 55.25 7.02
C ALA A 620 15.88 55.44 7.65
N PRO A 621 15.15 56.50 7.32
CA PRO A 621 13.92 56.88 8.03
C PRO A 621 12.84 55.81 7.84
N ARG A 622 12.16 55.46 8.93
CA ARG A 622 11.02 54.56 8.96
C ARG A 622 9.90 55.10 8.11
N VAL A 623 9.58 54.43 7.02
CA VAL A 623 8.27 54.58 6.37
C VAL A 623 7.26 53.87 7.27
N SER A 624 6.33 54.61 7.79
CA SER A 624 5.22 54.12 8.61
C SER A 624 4.44 53.08 7.81
N ALA A 625 4.28 51.87 8.37
CA ALA A 625 3.35 50.89 7.85
C ALA A 625 1.93 51.48 7.77
N PRO A 626 1.12 51.17 6.75
CA PRO A 626 -0.25 51.64 6.69
C PRO A 626 -1.01 51.15 7.93
N ALA A 627 -1.71 52.08 8.61
CA ALA A 627 -2.52 51.75 9.77
C ALA A 627 -3.61 50.74 9.35
N ILE A 628 -3.69 49.63 10.10
CA ILE A 628 -4.78 48.65 9.95
C ILE A 628 -6.10 49.43 10.21
N PRO A 629 -7.12 49.32 9.33
CA PRO A 629 -8.41 49.97 9.55
C PRO A 629 -8.99 49.55 10.90
N ALA A 630 -9.60 50.47 11.63
CA ALA A 630 -10.20 50.23 12.95
C ALA A 630 -11.20 49.05 12.94
N SER A 631 -11.92 48.85 11.83
CA SER A 631 -12.82 47.74 11.58
C SER A 631 -12.16 46.36 11.64
N MET A 632 -10.89 46.25 11.27
CA MET A 632 -10.18 44.95 11.28
C MET A 632 -9.74 44.53 12.69
N ASN A 633 -9.49 45.48 13.57
CA ASN A 633 -9.22 45.22 14.98
C ASN A 633 -10.49 44.82 15.74
N GLU A 634 -11.64 45.41 15.41
CA GLU A 634 -12.94 45.06 15.97
C GLU A 634 -13.37 43.66 15.53
N ALA A 635 -13.25 43.32 14.24
CA ALA A 635 -13.51 42.00 13.70
C ALA A 635 -12.64 40.91 14.35
N SER A 636 -11.36 41.19 14.60
CA SER A 636 -10.47 40.26 15.31
C SER A 636 -10.89 40.05 16.77
N SER A 637 -11.39 41.09 17.44
CA SER A 637 -11.88 41.00 18.80
C SER A 637 -13.19 40.19 18.87
N ASP A 638 -14.12 40.39 17.94
CA ASP A 638 -15.40 39.70 17.90
C ASP A 638 -15.20 38.20 17.53
N TYR A 639 -14.25 37.89 16.65
CA TYR A 639 -13.85 36.53 16.37
C TYR A 639 -13.29 35.82 17.61
N SER A 640 -12.43 36.48 18.39
CA SER A 640 -11.87 35.90 19.61
C SER A 640 -12.96 35.62 20.65
N ARG A 641 -13.91 36.54 20.81
CA ARG A 641 -15.07 36.35 21.72
C ARG A 641 -16.02 35.28 21.26
N ALA A 642 -16.19 35.07 19.94
CA ALA A 642 -16.97 33.96 19.41
C ALA A 642 -16.32 32.63 19.77
N LEU A 643 -15.00 32.49 19.61
CA LEU A 643 -14.28 31.29 19.98
C LEU A 643 -14.35 30.99 21.49
N ASP A 644 -14.32 31.99 22.33
CA ASP A 644 -14.42 31.82 23.78
C ASP A 644 -15.84 31.41 24.21
N ALA A 645 -16.88 31.95 23.58
CA ALA A 645 -18.25 31.51 23.77
C ALA A 645 -18.46 30.06 23.34
N LEU A 646 -17.87 29.64 22.19
CA LEU A 646 -17.93 28.30 21.70
C LEU A 646 -17.24 27.29 22.67
N LYS A 647 -16.05 27.66 23.19
CA LYS A 647 -15.33 26.83 24.19
C LYS A 647 -16.10 26.71 25.51
N ALA A 648 -16.88 27.73 25.88
CA ALA A 648 -17.72 27.73 27.05
C ALA A 648 -19.06 27.00 26.85
N GLY A 649 -19.37 26.53 25.66
CA GLY A 649 -20.65 25.88 25.32
C GLY A 649 -21.83 26.85 25.20
N ASP A 650 -21.56 28.15 25.13
CA ASP A 650 -22.59 29.21 24.97
C ASP A 650 -22.86 29.45 23.47
N TRP A 651 -23.75 28.67 22.91
CA TRP A 651 -24.16 28.74 21.50
C TRP A 651 -24.91 30.02 21.18
N ALA A 652 -25.65 30.61 22.13
CA ALA A 652 -26.33 31.86 21.92
C ALA A 652 -25.35 33.05 21.87
N GLY A 653 -24.37 33.09 22.77
CA GLY A 653 -23.29 34.04 22.77
C GLY A 653 -22.42 33.93 21.51
N PHE A 654 -22.11 32.72 21.06
CA PHE A 654 -21.39 32.46 19.80
C PHE A 654 -22.13 33.09 18.62
N GLY A 655 -23.44 32.85 18.47
CA GLY A 655 -24.26 33.40 17.39
C GLY A 655 -24.24 34.94 17.35
N VAL A 656 -24.37 35.56 18.52
CA VAL A 656 -24.34 37.06 18.64
C VAL A 656 -22.98 37.61 18.20
N GLN A 657 -21.87 36.98 18.55
CA GLN A 657 -20.54 37.46 18.18
C GLN A 657 -20.26 37.22 16.68
N MET A 658 -20.73 36.12 16.11
CA MET A 658 -20.62 35.89 14.67
C MET A 658 -21.45 36.86 13.83
N ASP A 659 -22.65 37.27 14.29
CA ASP A 659 -23.45 38.30 13.63
C ASP A 659 -22.79 39.70 13.70
N ARG A 660 -22.04 40.00 14.76
CA ARG A 660 -21.24 41.21 14.86
C ARG A 660 -20.07 41.18 13.88
N LEU A 661 -19.32 40.08 13.89
CA LEU A 661 -18.21 39.88 12.97
C LEU A 661 -18.66 40.02 11.50
N GLY A 662 -19.81 39.43 11.13
CA GLY A 662 -20.38 39.57 9.79
C GLY A 662 -20.67 41.04 9.40
N ARG A 663 -21.15 41.83 10.34
CA ARG A 663 -21.40 43.27 10.11
C ARG A 663 -20.09 44.05 9.95
N ASP A 664 -19.11 43.78 10.79
CA ASP A 664 -17.80 44.44 10.77
C ASP A 664 -17.01 44.14 9.50
N LEU A 665 -17.25 42.96 8.91
CA LEU A 665 -16.70 42.51 7.61
C LEU A 665 -17.56 42.93 6.40
N GLY A 666 -18.67 43.69 6.61
CA GLY A 666 -19.49 44.20 5.53
C GLY A 666 -20.46 43.20 4.88
N GLN A 667 -20.68 42.03 5.51
CA GLN A 667 -21.67 41.06 5.05
C GLN A 667 -23.07 41.39 5.60
N GLN A 668 -24.04 41.57 4.73
CA GLN A 668 -25.44 41.63 5.14
C GLN A 668 -25.95 40.23 5.44
N ALA A 669 -26.46 39.98 6.64
CA ALA A 669 -27.04 38.70 7.01
C ALA A 669 -28.19 38.35 6.05
N PRO A 670 -28.27 37.09 5.54
CA PRO A 670 -29.42 36.66 4.75
C PRO A 670 -30.67 36.70 5.63
N ALA A 671 -31.77 37.30 5.09
CA ALA A 671 -33.04 37.38 5.78
C ALA A 671 -33.53 36.01 6.26
N ALA A 672 -33.81 35.90 7.55
CA ALA A 672 -34.30 34.68 8.16
C ALA A 672 -35.64 34.27 7.52
N ASN A 673 -35.64 33.21 6.73
CA ASN A 673 -36.82 32.53 6.22
C ASN A 673 -37.58 31.92 7.42
N ARG A 674 -38.69 32.57 7.82
CA ARG A 674 -39.64 31.97 8.75
C ARG A 674 -40.34 30.83 8.06
N TYR A 675 -40.05 29.61 8.48
CA TYR A 675 -40.88 28.45 8.16
C TYR A 675 -42.23 28.61 8.87
N PRO A 676 -43.38 28.46 8.21
CA PRO A 676 -44.67 28.39 8.88
C PRO A 676 -44.80 26.98 9.49
N ASN A 677 -45.25 26.97 10.75
CA ASN A 677 -45.71 25.75 11.43
C ASN A 677 -46.85 25.10 10.64
N HIS A 678 -46.66 23.83 10.25
CA HIS A 678 -47.72 22.82 10.23
C HIS A 678 -47.08 21.42 10.46
#